data_e82f06d0f2d2d0fd95b133d0a17fbc5c
#
_entry.id   e82f06d0f2d2d0fd95b133d0a17fbc5c
#
_cell.length_a   1.000
_cell.length_b   1.000
_cell.length_c   1.000
_cell.angle_alpha   90.00
_cell.angle_beta   90.00
_cell.angle_gamma   90.00
#
_symmetry.space_group_name_H-M   'P 1'
#
loop_
_entity.id
_entity.type
_entity.pdbx_description
1 polymer ?
#
loop_
_entity_poly.entity_id
_entity_poly.type
_entity_poly.pdbx_seq_one_letter_code
_entity_poly.pdbx_strand_id
1 'polypeptide(L)'
;MLLKSRQETIAQLADIDSDLATRVAFNNKQRKLIPSELQGFVEQEQQLEGALEVFYEDDEKTHSSRLRYILNSGNTRIEVKFPNHAVAKGLRDGNNVRVSGINIKKTGKKLDVLALNQDPSNVLVLADGSNTTSTDGTGLTQVTTSSFGEQLTLVMLLNFLDNTQTPWSVEETRELVFGQVNDFYKENSDNQVWLTGDVAGYYTLPMNATCDTWTIHTTAEDVARDNGINFGNYARIVYVFPENSACGWTGKGTVGGNPSKAYVNGSLTLRTVGHELGHNFGLHHAKDLDCGADIIGDRCASAEYGDALDIMGMSGITGHFNAFSKELFGWISTNSGNVVSVEADGRYLLEPVETPHSGGAKGLKIRRGTDEVTGKPLWYYLEYRQAIGFDSFVEGKSGITDGVIFHLATEDDPQSNLMLDMIPNSGLRDLDESALLVGQTYTDVQAGITITTEWANANAASVHVTFDNEQCVQASPSIDLASSQVVSGVAGSSASYKLNVTNNDTKACSTTSFNVSANVPSGWSSTHASLTLASGETKAVEISVTSSDSAQEGSYDILLKAENSTDLALATSIPAVYQIEPSVQTCEMANPTLTLVANSAAEFEPGAIANYTATITNNDSQACEPANFQINANVPEGWVTTNSVASLASGETTSISLSVTSDVSAEAGSYSIDAIATNTLDASYNARASSVYKVAEVTPTCELSPPLLTFSSLVQEGNAGDTLVYSATLTSQNGPECDSVSYTISADVPSGWSSSTRQISLESGQKANVEVMVTSAENATEGEYSIQVHALSTESGEGVANGVVEYRILVIANLSPVANDDSVALTAKEVTEIDALANDSDPDGDKLQVVGFTQGSKGSVSLNSSGRLVYSPAKNFKGSDSFSYTISDGQNTATAMVSIQLSSTSEGGGNKGKGNSK
;
A
#
# COMPACT_ATOMS: atom_id res chain seq x y z
N MET A 1 1.48 30.41 -31.22
CA MET A 1 0.41 29.51 -31.64
C MET A 1 0.89 28.05 -31.65
N LEU A 2 1.95 27.70 -32.40
CA LEU A 2 2.46 26.32 -32.50
C LEU A 2 2.87 25.70 -31.16
N LEU A 3 3.60 26.42 -30.27
CA LEU A 3 4.00 25.90 -28.96
C LEU A 3 2.80 25.63 -28.07
N LYS A 4 1.76 26.46 -28.11
CA LYS A 4 0.52 26.25 -27.37
C LYS A 4 -0.23 25.03 -27.86
N SER A 5 -0.36 24.84 -29.18
CA SER A 5 -0.96 23.63 -29.77
C SER A 5 -0.17 22.37 -29.41
N ARG A 6 1.16 22.44 -29.46
CA ARG A 6 2.03 21.33 -29.02
C ARG A 6 1.82 20.98 -27.56
N GLN A 7 1.76 21.96 -26.68
CA GLN A 7 1.54 21.74 -25.24
C GLN A 7 0.18 21.06 -24.98
N GLU A 8 -0.87 21.46 -25.70
CA GLU A 8 -2.18 20.79 -25.62
C GLU A 8 -2.12 19.34 -26.12
N THR A 9 -1.37 19.08 -27.20
CA THR A 9 -1.16 17.72 -27.72
C THR A 9 -0.38 16.84 -26.72
N ILE A 10 0.68 17.38 -26.11
CA ILE A 10 1.44 16.63 -25.09
C ILE A 10 0.58 16.38 -23.84
N ALA A 11 -0.29 17.32 -23.45
CA ALA A 11 -1.22 17.09 -22.35
C ALA A 11 -2.24 15.98 -22.66
N GLN A 12 -2.74 15.92 -23.89
CA GLN A 12 -3.60 14.81 -24.34
C GLN A 12 -2.83 13.49 -24.40
N LEU A 13 -1.58 13.51 -24.86
CA LEU A 13 -0.72 12.34 -24.88
C LEU A 13 -0.45 11.82 -23.46
N ALA A 14 -0.21 12.71 -22.51
CA ALA A 14 -0.01 12.32 -21.09
C ALA A 14 -1.25 11.69 -20.44
N ASP A 15 -2.45 12.01 -20.94
CA ASP A 15 -3.68 11.34 -20.49
C ASP A 15 -3.80 9.89 -21.03
N ILE A 16 -3.09 9.56 -22.12
CA ILE A 16 -3.10 8.25 -22.79
C ILE A 16 -1.86 7.44 -22.41
N ASP A 17 -0.68 8.05 -22.50
CA ASP A 17 0.62 7.43 -22.25
C ASP A 17 1.59 8.49 -21.70
N SER A 18 1.73 8.50 -20.37
CA SER A 18 2.58 9.48 -19.69
C SER A 18 4.07 9.25 -19.94
N ASP A 19 4.51 8.00 -20.14
CA ASP A 19 5.90 7.69 -20.48
C ASP A 19 6.28 8.21 -21.87
N LEU A 20 5.42 8.00 -22.84
CA LEU A 20 5.63 8.56 -24.18
C LEU A 20 5.60 10.10 -24.16
N ALA A 21 4.68 10.70 -23.38
CA ALA A 21 4.64 12.15 -23.21
C ALA A 21 5.96 12.70 -22.64
N THR A 22 6.57 12.03 -21.67
CA THR A 22 7.88 12.43 -21.11
C THR A 22 9.02 12.27 -22.11
N ARG A 23 9.00 11.21 -22.92
CA ARG A 23 10.03 10.97 -23.97
C ARG A 23 10.00 11.98 -25.10
N VAL A 24 8.82 12.48 -25.47
CA VAL A 24 8.67 13.48 -26.56
C VAL A 24 8.71 14.92 -26.05
N ALA A 25 8.73 15.15 -24.74
CA ALA A 25 8.85 16.47 -24.14
C ALA A 25 10.23 17.09 -24.45
N PHE A 26 10.32 18.42 -24.45
CA PHE A 26 11.59 19.09 -24.62
C PHE A 26 12.50 18.82 -23.41
N ASN A 27 13.70 18.31 -23.67
CA ASN A 27 14.74 18.18 -22.65
C ASN A 27 15.35 19.54 -22.27
N ASN A 28 16.15 19.57 -21.20
CA ASN A 28 16.77 20.79 -20.66
C ASN A 28 17.65 21.54 -21.71
N LYS A 29 18.32 20.83 -22.62
CA LYS A 29 19.13 21.44 -23.68
C LYS A 29 18.25 22.13 -24.73
N GLN A 30 17.19 21.47 -25.16
CA GLN A 30 16.23 22.03 -26.15
C GLN A 30 15.47 23.24 -25.58
N ARG A 31 15.08 23.18 -24.28
CA ARG A 31 14.40 24.32 -23.60
C ARG A 31 15.26 25.59 -23.57
N LYS A 32 16.57 25.46 -23.34
CA LYS A 32 17.51 26.60 -23.32
C LYS A 32 17.61 27.31 -24.70
N LEU A 33 17.22 26.65 -25.78
CA LEU A 33 17.20 27.25 -27.16
C LEU A 33 15.92 28.04 -27.43
N ILE A 34 14.92 27.94 -26.53
CA ILE A 34 13.64 28.63 -26.67
C ILE A 34 13.78 30.02 -26.03
N PRO A 35 13.34 31.11 -26.71
CA PRO A 35 13.34 32.44 -26.16
C PRO A 35 12.62 32.52 -24.83
N SER A 36 13.13 33.34 -23.90
CA SER A 36 12.61 33.41 -22.50
C SER A 36 11.10 33.70 -22.43
N GLU A 37 10.59 34.54 -23.37
CA GLU A 37 9.19 34.91 -23.46
C GLU A 37 8.29 33.73 -23.85
N LEU A 38 8.86 32.68 -24.43
CA LEU A 38 8.15 31.48 -24.89
C LEU A 38 8.36 30.27 -23.99
N GLN A 39 9.28 30.31 -23.02
CA GLN A 39 9.56 29.20 -22.13
C GLN A 39 8.36 28.83 -21.24
N GLY A 40 7.44 29.76 -20.97
CA GLY A 40 6.19 29.50 -20.25
C GLY A 40 5.18 28.65 -21.03
N PHE A 41 5.44 28.39 -22.32
CA PHE A 41 4.60 27.56 -23.20
C PHE A 41 5.24 26.20 -23.53
N VAL A 42 6.23 25.77 -22.76
CA VAL A 42 6.87 24.44 -22.92
C VAL A 42 6.94 23.73 -21.58
N GLU A 43 6.99 22.44 -21.66
CA GLU A 43 7.05 21.55 -20.51
C GLU A 43 8.32 21.79 -19.70
N GLN A 44 8.25 21.60 -18.39
CA GLN A 44 9.38 21.75 -17.48
C GLN A 44 9.53 20.52 -16.60
N GLU A 45 10.76 20.05 -16.45
CA GLU A 45 11.03 19.08 -15.39
C GLU A 45 10.82 19.73 -14.03
N GLN A 46 10.05 19.08 -13.19
CA GLN A 46 9.78 19.54 -11.81
C GLN A 46 9.84 18.36 -10.85
N GLN A 47 10.34 18.65 -9.67
CA GLN A 47 10.18 17.81 -8.51
C GLN A 47 9.29 18.55 -7.52
N LEU A 48 8.24 17.90 -7.07
CA LEU A 48 7.23 18.46 -6.19
C LEU A 48 7.03 17.54 -4.98
N GLU A 49 6.78 18.15 -3.84
CA GLU A 49 6.43 17.44 -2.61
C GLU A 49 5.07 17.92 -2.13
N GLY A 50 4.29 17.01 -1.56
CA GLY A 50 3.00 17.36 -0.98
C GLY A 50 2.14 16.16 -0.69
N ALA A 51 0.95 16.44 -0.17
CA ALA A 51 -0.06 15.43 0.09
C ALA A 51 -0.74 15.01 -1.22
N LEU A 52 -0.85 13.70 -1.42
CA LEU A 52 -1.50 13.10 -2.57
C LEU A 52 -2.98 12.86 -2.27
N GLU A 53 -3.86 13.29 -3.15
CA GLU A 53 -5.25 12.84 -3.20
C GLU A 53 -5.36 11.71 -4.22
N VAL A 54 -5.87 10.57 -3.79
CA VAL A 54 -6.11 9.40 -4.65
C VAL A 54 -7.58 9.04 -4.57
N PHE A 55 -8.26 9.03 -5.71
CA PHE A 55 -9.69 8.75 -5.73
C PHE A 55 -10.17 8.18 -7.07
N TYR A 56 -11.27 7.43 -7.01
CA TYR A 56 -12.06 7.04 -8.15
C TYR A 56 -13.18 8.05 -8.44
N GLU A 57 -13.50 8.24 -9.70
CA GLU A 57 -14.71 8.90 -10.24
C GLU A 57 -15.51 7.81 -10.97
N ASP A 58 -16.65 7.41 -10.41
CA ASP A 58 -17.41 6.22 -10.80
C ASP A 58 -18.76 6.60 -11.41
N ASP A 59 -18.97 6.23 -12.69
CA ASP A 59 -20.24 6.41 -13.36
C ASP A 59 -20.97 5.05 -13.48
N GLU A 60 -21.85 4.81 -12.53
CA GLU A 60 -22.66 3.58 -12.51
C GLU A 60 -23.58 3.46 -13.74
N LYS A 61 -23.93 4.56 -14.41
CA LYS A 61 -24.83 4.57 -15.57
C LYS A 61 -24.12 4.09 -16.84
N THR A 62 -22.84 4.43 -16.99
CA THR A 62 -22.03 4.07 -18.16
C THR A 62 -21.06 2.93 -17.90
N HIS A 63 -20.99 2.42 -16.68
CA HIS A 63 -20.02 1.41 -16.21
C HIS A 63 -18.58 1.84 -16.50
N SER A 64 -18.26 3.09 -16.25
CA SER A 64 -16.93 3.64 -16.46
C SER A 64 -16.40 4.29 -15.20
N SER A 65 -15.10 4.18 -15.01
CA SER A 65 -14.39 4.76 -13.88
C SER A 65 -13.13 5.49 -14.31
N ARG A 66 -12.64 6.33 -13.42
CA ARG A 66 -11.38 7.02 -13.61
C ARG A 66 -10.65 7.17 -12.28
N LEU A 67 -9.56 6.43 -12.12
CA LEU A 67 -8.62 6.62 -11.01
C LEU A 67 -7.79 7.88 -11.25
N ARG A 68 -7.73 8.75 -10.25
CA ARG A 68 -7.01 10.03 -10.34
C ARG A 68 -6.09 10.24 -9.16
N TYR A 69 -4.98 10.88 -9.44
CA TYR A 69 -3.96 11.27 -8.48
C TYR A 69 -3.76 12.77 -8.57
N ILE A 70 -4.00 13.49 -7.48
CA ILE A 70 -3.82 14.95 -7.41
C ILE A 70 -2.80 15.24 -6.31
N LEU A 71 -1.69 15.88 -6.67
CA LEU A 71 -0.68 16.32 -5.71
C LEU A 71 -1.00 17.76 -5.25
N ASN A 72 -1.14 17.93 -3.95
CA ASN A 72 -1.28 19.23 -3.28
C ASN A 72 0.10 19.67 -2.77
N SER A 73 0.74 20.60 -3.48
CA SER A 73 2.07 21.14 -3.15
C SER A 73 1.96 22.62 -2.85
N GLY A 74 1.97 23.00 -1.57
CA GLY A 74 1.70 24.37 -1.14
C GLY A 74 0.35 24.88 -1.65
N ASN A 75 0.36 25.95 -2.46
CA ASN A 75 -0.86 26.51 -3.06
C ASN A 75 -1.16 25.95 -4.47
N THR A 76 -0.43 24.94 -4.90
CA THR A 76 -0.58 24.39 -6.25
C THR A 76 -1.18 22.98 -6.15
N ARG A 77 -2.24 22.76 -6.94
CA ARG A 77 -2.81 21.42 -7.16
C ARG A 77 -2.46 20.98 -8.58
N ILE A 78 -1.95 19.78 -8.74
CA ILE A 78 -1.48 19.28 -10.03
C ILE A 78 -1.88 17.80 -10.20
N GLU A 79 -2.40 17.45 -11.36
CA GLU A 79 -2.77 16.07 -11.66
C GLU A 79 -1.51 15.26 -12.02
N VAL A 80 -1.25 14.17 -11.29
CA VAL A 80 -0.12 13.29 -11.56
C VAL A 80 -0.56 12.15 -12.47
N LYS A 81 0.18 11.92 -13.54
CA LYS A 81 -0.05 10.83 -14.50
C LYS A 81 1.06 9.81 -14.40
N PHE A 82 0.70 8.59 -14.07
CA PHE A 82 1.60 7.45 -13.98
C PHE A 82 1.60 6.66 -15.28
N PRO A 83 2.76 6.12 -15.71
CA PRO A 83 2.86 5.34 -16.95
C PRO A 83 2.20 3.98 -16.86
N ASN A 84 2.15 3.42 -15.68
CA ASN A 84 1.54 2.13 -15.39
C ASN A 84 1.22 2.00 -13.89
N HIS A 85 0.51 0.95 -13.55
CA HIS A 85 0.13 0.62 -12.19
C HIS A 85 1.35 0.39 -11.26
N ALA A 86 2.42 -0.22 -11.74
CA ALA A 86 3.57 -0.57 -10.89
C ALA A 86 4.24 0.67 -10.27
N VAL A 87 4.29 1.80 -10.99
CA VAL A 87 4.85 3.07 -10.49
C VAL A 87 3.93 3.76 -9.49
N ALA A 88 2.61 3.55 -9.60
CA ALA A 88 1.59 4.11 -8.71
C ALA A 88 1.22 3.17 -7.54
N LYS A 89 1.81 1.98 -7.49
CA LYS A 89 1.44 0.94 -6.54
C LYS A 89 1.54 1.38 -5.09
N GLY A 90 0.49 1.10 -4.34
CA GLY A 90 0.43 1.38 -2.90
C GLY A 90 0.22 2.85 -2.54
N LEU A 91 0.05 3.74 -3.52
CA LEU A 91 -0.27 5.15 -3.27
C LEU A 91 -1.72 5.30 -2.84
N ARG A 92 -1.95 6.08 -1.77
CA ARG A 92 -3.26 6.31 -1.15
C ARG A 92 -3.51 7.78 -0.89
N ASP A 93 -4.77 8.11 -0.66
CA ASP A 93 -5.16 9.45 -0.21
C ASP A 93 -4.45 9.79 1.10
N GLY A 94 -3.89 10.99 1.18
CA GLY A 94 -3.15 11.47 2.34
C GLY A 94 -1.66 11.14 2.36
N ASN A 95 -1.13 10.26 1.49
CA ASN A 95 0.31 10.04 1.42
C ASN A 95 1.07 11.33 1.14
N ASN A 96 2.09 11.64 1.92
CA ASN A 96 3.02 12.71 1.59
C ASN A 96 4.12 12.17 0.68
N VAL A 97 4.18 12.68 -0.54
CA VAL A 97 5.08 12.14 -1.56
C VAL A 97 5.96 13.22 -2.16
N ARG A 98 7.14 12.79 -2.61
CA ARG A 98 7.98 13.55 -3.54
C ARG A 98 7.87 12.93 -4.91
N VAL A 99 7.47 13.72 -5.91
CA VAL A 99 7.24 13.25 -7.27
C VAL A 99 8.07 14.06 -8.25
N SER A 100 8.77 13.39 -9.15
CA SER A 100 9.59 14.01 -10.19
C SER A 100 9.02 13.68 -11.57
N GLY A 101 8.80 14.68 -12.41
CA GLY A 101 8.21 14.48 -13.73
C GLY A 101 8.24 15.74 -14.60
N ILE A 102 7.55 15.65 -15.73
CA ILE A 102 7.38 16.76 -16.66
C ILE A 102 6.08 17.50 -16.39
N ASN A 103 6.17 18.77 -15.99
CA ASN A 103 4.99 19.61 -15.79
C ASN A 103 4.51 20.16 -17.14
N ILE A 104 3.27 19.86 -17.48
CA ILE A 104 2.59 20.25 -18.70
C ILE A 104 1.38 21.13 -18.33
N LYS A 105 1.42 22.40 -18.73
CA LYS A 105 0.33 23.33 -18.46
C LYS A 105 -0.87 23.05 -19.37
N LYS A 106 -2.04 22.78 -18.79
CA LYS A 106 -3.29 22.61 -19.55
C LYS A 106 -3.97 23.97 -19.78
N THR A 107 -4.05 24.40 -21.02
CA THR A 107 -4.71 25.66 -21.39
C THR A 107 -6.22 25.56 -21.13
N GLY A 108 -6.75 26.51 -20.34
CA GLY A 108 -8.19 26.60 -20.04
C GLY A 108 -8.72 25.56 -19.08
N LYS A 109 -7.87 24.71 -18.48
CA LYS A 109 -8.24 23.76 -17.42
C LYS A 109 -7.68 24.18 -16.06
N LYS A 110 -8.33 23.74 -14.96
CA LYS A 110 -7.98 24.13 -13.59
C LYS A 110 -6.67 23.53 -13.09
N LEU A 111 -6.25 22.38 -13.62
CA LEU A 111 -5.07 21.66 -13.16
C LEU A 111 -4.07 21.46 -14.30
N ASP A 112 -2.81 21.72 -14.00
CA ASP A 112 -1.69 21.29 -14.81
C ASP A 112 -1.50 19.76 -14.64
N VAL A 113 -0.70 19.14 -15.51
CA VAL A 113 -0.37 17.72 -15.45
C VAL A 113 1.12 17.55 -15.18
N LEU A 114 1.45 16.73 -14.20
CA LEU A 114 2.80 16.21 -13.97
C LEU A 114 2.86 14.78 -14.56
N ALA A 115 3.46 14.63 -15.73
CA ALA A 115 3.62 13.32 -16.36
C ALA A 115 4.91 12.63 -15.91
N LEU A 116 4.83 11.35 -15.55
CA LEU A 116 5.95 10.53 -15.11
C LEU A 116 6.34 9.51 -16.19
N ASN A 117 7.61 9.12 -16.20
CA ASN A 117 8.11 7.98 -16.98
C ASN A 117 8.10 6.69 -16.12
N GLN A 118 8.58 5.59 -16.69
CA GLN A 118 8.55 4.25 -16.04
C GLN A 118 9.59 4.06 -14.92
N ASP A 119 10.40 5.08 -14.56
CA ASP A 119 11.37 4.98 -13.47
C ASP A 119 10.67 5.08 -12.11
N PRO A 120 10.66 4.01 -11.30
CA PRO A 120 10.03 4.02 -9.98
C PRO A 120 10.63 5.04 -9.01
N SER A 121 11.89 5.45 -9.21
CA SER A 121 12.54 6.45 -8.38
C SER A 121 11.94 7.86 -8.49
N ASN A 122 11.07 8.07 -9.49
CA ASN A 122 10.32 9.32 -9.64
C ASN A 122 9.26 9.54 -8.56
N VAL A 123 8.96 8.53 -7.77
CA VAL A 123 7.99 8.62 -6.66
C VAL A 123 8.66 8.14 -5.39
N LEU A 124 8.70 9.00 -4.39
CA LEU A 124 9.19 8.66 -3.05
C LEU A 124 8.09 8.99 -2.04
N VAL A 125 7.60 8.00 -1.33
CA VAL A 125 6.70 8.20 -0.20
C VAL A 125 7.53 8.69 0.98
N LEU A 126 7.27 9.91 1.44
CA LEU A 126 7.97 10.58 2.53
C LEU A 126 7.32 10.28 3.89
N ALA A 127 5.99 10.20 3.88
CA ALA A 127 5.20 9.80 5.04
C ALA A 127 3.93 9.12 4.55
N ASP A 128 3.56 8.06 5.23
CA ASP A 128 2.25 7.44 5.05
C ASP A 128 1.21 8.37 5.71
N GLY A 129 0.15 8.70 4.99
CA GLY A 129 -0.92 9.56 5.49
C GLY A 129 -1.77 8.92 6.61
N SER A 130 -1.44 7.70 6.98
CA SER A 130 -2.05 6.99 8.09
C SER A 130 -1.22 7.15 9.36
N ASN A 131 -1.81 7.72 10.39
CA ASN A 131 -1.20 7.91 11.71
C ASN A 131 -1.11 6.62 12.54
N THR A 132 -0.89 5.45 11.94
CA THR A 132 -0.69 4.22 12.71
C THR A 132 0.33 3.31 12.04
N THR A 133 1.57 3.34 12.52
CA THR A 133 2.55 2.28 12.28
C THR A 133 2.33 1.17 13.29
N SER A 134 1.57 0.14 12.92
CA SER A 134 1.62 -1.14 13.60
C SER A 134 2.59 -2.02 12.82
N THR A 135 3.83 -2.11 13.25
CA THR A 135 4.76 -3.16 12.82
C THR A 135 4.56 -4.35 13.74
N ASP A 136 3.68 -5.26 13.36
CA ASP A 136 3.85 -6.61 13.82
C ASP A 136 4.95 -7.28 12.97
N GLY A 137 5.70 -8.20 13.56
CA GLY A 137 6.95 -8.73 13.00
C GLY A 137 6.78 -9.68 11.80
N THR A 138 5.71 -9.56 11.01
CA THR A 138 5.36 -10.47 9.90
C THR A 138 5.62 -9.88 8.51
N GLY A 139 6.07 -8.61 8.42
CA GLY A 139 6.45 -8.00 7.14
C GLY A 139 5.26 -7.67 6.21
N LEU A 140 4.03 -7.81 6.69
CA LEU A 140 2.84 -7.39 5.97
C LEU A 140 2.64 -5.89 6.15
N THR A 141 2.65 -5.14 5.06
CA THR A 141 2.25 -3.74 5.04
C THR A 141 0.73 -3.69 5.18
N GLN A 142 0.22 -3.78 6.41
CA GLN A 142 -1.21 -3.62 6.64
C GLN A 142 -1.69 -2.26 6.17
N VAL A 143 -2.85 -2.29 5.52
CA VAL A 143 -3.63 -1.11 5.13
C VAL A 143 -4.13 -0.46 6.42
N THR A 144 -3.42 0.54 6.91
CA THR A 144 -3.74 1.20 8.17
C THR A 144 -4.66 2.41 8.02
N THR A 145 -5.75 2.28 7.30
CA THR A 145 -7.03 2.84 7.74
C THR A 145 -7.65 1.71 8.55
N SER A 146 -8.07 1.98 9.79
CA SER A 146 -8.68 0.93 10.61
C SER A 146 -9.81 0.27 9.83
N SER A 147 -9.59 -0.96 9.40
CA SER A 147 -10.62 -1.82 8.79
C SER A 147 -11.39 -2.61 9.85
N PHE A 148 -11.21 -2.24 11.12
CA PHE A 148 -11.82 -2.88 12.28
C PHE A 148 -12.48 -1.86 13.19
N GLY A 149 -13.45 -2.36 13.96
CA GLY A 149 -14.15 -1.60 14.97
C GLY A 149 -15.09 -0.54 14.42
N GLU A 150 -15.40 0.41 15.26
CA GLU A 150 -16.29 1.52 14.94
C GLU A 150 -15.68 2.46 13.88
N GLN A 151 -16.46 2.77 12.87
CA GLN A 151 -16.14 3.74 11.82
C GLN A 151 -17.02 4.95 11.99
N LEU A 152 -16.58 5.89 12.81
CA LEU A 152 -17.35 7.10 13.06
C LEU A 152 -17.44 7.94 11.79
N THR A 153 -18.64 8.05 11.23
CA THR A 153 -18.91 8.58 9.89
C THR A 153 -19.82 9.80 9.97
N LEU A 154 -19.40 10.88 9.34
CA LEU A 154 -20.26 12.05 9.12
C LEU A 154 -20.88 11.99 7.74
N VAL A 155 -22.19 12.01 7.65
CA VAL A 155 -22.91 12.18 6.38
C VAL A 155 -23.42 13.62 6.30
N MET A 156 -23.00 14.36 5.27
CA MET A 156 -23.43 15.72 5.05
C MET A 156 -24.40 15.80 3.87
N LEU A 157 -25.64 16.16 4.15
CA LEU A 157 -26.62 16.52 3.13
C LEU A 157 -26.38 17.95 2.67
N LEU A 158 -25.98 18.10 1.43
CA LEU A 158 -25.59 19.36 0.82
C LEU A 158 -26.52 19.73 -0.34
N ASN A 159 -26.68 21.01 -0.59
CA ASN A 159 -27.17 21.54 -1.85
C ASN A 159 -26.45 22.86 -2.18
N PHE A 160 -26.80 23.49 -3.30
CA PHE A 160 -26.05 24.61 -3.86
C PHE A 160 -26.99 25.82 -4.13
N LEU A 161 -26.41 26.99 -4.33
CA LEU A 161 -27.19 28.21 -4.60
C LEU A 161 -28.07 28.10 -5.85
N ASP A 162 -27.60 27.37 -6.87
CA ASP A 162 -28.30 27.13 -8.12
C ASP A 162 -29.03 25.78 -8.20
N ASN A 163 -28.93 24.95 -7.18
CA ASN A 163 -29.65 23.68 -7.04
C ASN A 163 -29.96 23.41 -5.57
N THR A 164 -31.09 23.93 -5.09
CA THR A 164 -31.53 23.86 -3.68
C THR A 164 -32.43 22.64 -3.39
N GLN A 165 -32.45 21.66 -4.25
CA GLN A 165 -33.24 20.44 -4.04
C GLN A 165 -32.77 19.68 -2.78
N THR A 166 -33.71 18.99 -2.15
CA THR A 166 -33.47 18.17 -0.95
C THR A 166 -34.12 16.79 -1.17
N PRO A 167 -33.51 15.94 -2.04
CA PRO A 167 -34.14 14.69 -2.47
C PRO A 167 -34.37 13.67 -1.34
N TRP A 168 -33.59 13.74 -0.28
CA TRP A 168 -33.60 12.78 0.84
C TRP A 168 -33.75 13.50 2.17
N SER A 169 -34.48 12.93 3.10
CA SER A 169 -34.53 13.39 4.48
C SER A 169 -33.29 12.92 5.26
N VAL A 170 -33.04 13.57 6.39
CA VAL A 170 -32.00 13.15 7.35
C VAL A 170 -32.24 11.72 7.83
N GLU A 171 -33.52 11.36 8.07
CA GLU A 171 -33.89 10.03 8.57
C GLU A 171 -33.69 8.93 7.53
N GLU A 172 -34.17 9.15 6.29
CA GLU A 172 -33.93 8.22 5.17
C GLU A 172 -32.42 7.99 4.93
N THR A 173 -31.64 9.07 5.01
CA THR A 173 -30.18 8.97 4.88
C THR A 173 -29.57 8.20 6.04
N ARG A 174 -30.02 8.42 7.26
CA ARG A 174 -29.56 7.70 8.45
C ARG A 174 -29.88 6.22 8.35
N GLU A 175 -31.11 5.87 7.99
CA GLU A 175 -31.53 4.48 7.81
C GLU A 175 -30.72 3.78 6.70
N LEU A 176 -30.44 4.48 5.61
CA LEU A 176 -29.61 3.91 4.56
C LEU A 176 -28.18 3.68 5.06
N VAL A 177 -27.50 4.73 5.58
CA VAL A 177 -26.07 4.64 5.86
C VAL A 177 -25.79 3.85 7.14
N PHE A 178 -26.49 4.16 8.24
CA PHE A 178 -26.27 3.51 9.53
C PHE A 178 -27.19 2.31 9.80
N GLY A 179 -28.13 2.03 8.88
CA GLY A 179 -28.89 0.77 8.78
C GLY A 179 -28.32 -0.09 7.68
N GLN A 180 -28.80 0.05 6.45
CA GLN A 180 -28.52 -0.89 5.35
C GLN A 180 -27.02 -1.02 5.00
N VAL A 181 -26.30 0.11 4.84
CA VAL A 181 -24.86 0.08 4.53
C VAL A 181 -24.07 -0.46 5.72
N ASN A 182 -24.43 -0.08 6.94
CA ASN A 182 -23.83 -0.63 8.15
C ASN A 182 -24.06 -2.15 8.25
N ASP A 183 -25.27 -2.64 7.99
CA ASP A 183 -25.58 -4.07 8.01
C ASP A 183 -24.78 -4.82 6.94
N PHE A 184 -24.59 -4.22 5.76
CA PHE A 184 -23.72 -4.75 4.71
C PHE A 184 -22.28 -4.94 5.22
N TYR A 185 -21.69 -3.92 5.85
CA TYR A 185 -20.32 -4.01 6.36
C TYR A 185 -20.20 -4.98 7.54
N LYS A 186 -21.20 -5.03 8.42
CA LYS A 186 -21.24 -6.00 9.52
C LYS A 186 -21.31 -7.44 9.01
N GLU A 187 -22.16 -7.72 8.05
CA GLU A 187 -22.29 -9.07 7.46
C GLU A 187 -20.99 -9.46 6.77
N ASN A 188 -20.44 -8.57 5.93
CA ASN A 188 -19.20 -8.84 5.21
C ASN A 188 -18.00 -9.10 6.11
N SER A 189 -17.93 -8.45 7.25
CA SER A 189 -16.81 -8.52 8.19
C SER A 189 -17.02 -9.48 9.35
N ASP A 190 -18.14 -10.20 9.42
CA ASP A 190 -18.53 -10.96 10.62
C ASP A 190 -18.53 -10.08 11.88
N ASN A 191 -19.15 -8.91 11.79
CA ASN A 191 -19.25 -7.89 12.86
C ASN A 191 -17.90 -7.32 13.34
N GLN A 192 -16.82 -7.45 12.57
CA GLN A 192 -15.53 -6.87 12.92
C GLN A 192 -15.44 -5.38 12.61
N VAL A 193 -16.34 -4.85 11.76
CA VAL A 193 -16.44 -3.42 11.45
C VAL A 193 -17.90 -2.99 11.41
N TRP A 194 -18.18 -1.78 11.87
CA TRP A 194 -19.51 -1.18 11.82
C TRP A 194 -19.45 0.34 11.69
N LEU A 195 -20.47 0.90 11.05
CA LEU A 195 -20.61 2.34 10.85
C LEU A 195 -21.51 2.93 11.95
N THR A 196 -21.04 4.01 12.57
CA THR A 196 -21.85 4.86 13.45
C THR A 196 -21.62 6.33 13.07
N GLY A 197 -22.40 7.23 13.62
CA GLY A 197 -22.14 8.66 13.45
C GLY A 197 -23.37 9.51 13.15
N ASP A 198 -23.15 10.61 12.45
CA ASP A 198 -24.12 11.67 12.31
C ASP A 198 -24.53 11.90 10.86
N VAL A 199 -25.81 12.28 10.68
CA VAL A 199 -26.31 12.86 9.44
C VAL A 199 -26.62 14.34 9.72
N ALA A 200 -25.94 15.25 9.02
CA ALA A 200 -26.04 16.68 9.21
C ALA A 200 -26.52 17.40 7.93
N GLY A 201 -27.30 18.42 8.06
CA GLY A 201 -27.83 19.25 6.94
C GLY A 201 -29.34 19.12 6.78
N TYR A 202 -29.97 19.66 5.72
CA TYR A 202 -29.28 20.18 4.51
C TYR A 202 -28.54 21.48 4.78
N TYR A 203 -27.32 21.56 4.26
CA TYR A 203 -26.59 22.81 4.21
C TYR A 203 -26.50 23.29 2.76
N THR A 204 -26.99 24.53 2.52
CA THR A 204 -26.77 25.16 1.22
C THR A 204 -25.37 25.77 1.20
N LEU A 205 -24.49 25.18 0.40
CA LEU A 205 -23.15 25.72 0.23
C LEU A 205 -23.22 27.09 -0.47
N PRO A 206 -22.42 28.09 -0.04
CA PRO A 206 -22.44 29.45 -0.61
C PRO A 206 -21.74 29.52 -1.98
N MET A 207 -22.05 28.57 -2.85
CA MET A 207 -21.48 28.38 -4.18
C MET A 207 -22.49 27.71 -5.11
N ASN A 208 -22.26 27.83 -6.43
CA ASN A 208 -23.00 27.06 -7.42
C ASN A 208 -22.50 25.61 -7.49
N ALA A 209 -23.34 24.72 -7.97
CA ALA A 209 -23.01 23.31 -8.16
C ALA A 209 -21.75 23.13 -9.02
N THR A 210 -20.84 22.28 -8.56
CA THR A 210 -19.55 22.02 -9.23
C THR A 210 -19.19 20.55 -9.11
N CYS A 211 -18.33 20.09 -10.04
CA CYS A 211 -17.71 18.76 -9.94
C CYS A 211 -16.33 18.79 -9.26
N ASP A 212 -15.90 19.95 -8.81
CA ASP A 212 -14.65 20.12 -8.07
C ASP A 212 -14.86 19.75 -6.59
N THR A 213 -14.64 18.49 -6.29
CA THR A 213 -14.83 17.94 -4.94
C THR A 213 -13.94 18.57 -3.87
N TRP A 214 -12.78 19.12 -4.26
CA TRP A 214 -11.96 19.90 -3.33
C TRP A 214 -12.71 21.16 -2.85
N THR A 215 -13.29 21.91 -3.78
CA THR A 215 -14.07 23.09 -3.43
C THR A 215 -15.32 22.72 -2.62
N ILE A 216 -15.98 21.59 -2.97
CA ILE A 216 -17.10 21.08 -2.17
C ILE A 216 -16.65 20.76 -0.74
N HIS A 217 -15.56 19.98 -0.60
CA HIS A 217 -15.01 19.57 0.71
C HIS A 217 -14.66 20.80 1.59
N THR A 218 -13.83 21.71 1.08
CA THR A 218 -13.37 22.86 1.86
C THR A 218 -14.52 23.80 2.25
N THR A 219 -15.48 23.98 1.34
CA THR A 219 -16.66 24.83 1.64
C THR A 219 -17.59 24.11 2.63
N ALA A 220 -17.76 22.80 2.53
CA ALA A 220 -18.57 22.02 3.45
C ALA A 220 -17.93 21.96 4.84
N GLU A 221 -16.60 21.89 4.92
CA GLU A 221 -15.86 21.96 6.20
C GLU A 221 -16.05 23.31 6.90
N ASP A 222 -15.98 24.42 6.15
CA ASP A 222 -16.27 25.75 6.71
C ASP A 222 -17.71 25.83 7.25
N VAL A 223 -18.69 25.35 6.48
CA VAL A 223 -20.10 25.31 6.90
C VAL A 223 -20.30 24.39 8.10
N ALA A 224 -19.66 23.25 8.14
CA ALA A 224 -19.72 22.31 9.26
C ALA A 224 -19.18 22.96 10.54
N ARG A 225 -18.02 23.60 10.47
CA ARG A 225 -17.39 24.31 11.59
C ARG A 225 -18.26 25.41 12.13
N ASP A 226 -18.91 26.21 11.25
CA ASP A 226 -19.85 27.25 11.64
C ASP A 226 -21.10 26.70 12.36
N ASN A 227 -21.41 25.41 12.14
CA ASN A 227 -22.49 24.67 12.80
C ASN A 227 -21.99 23.75 13.94
N GLY A 228 -20.74 23.92 14.40
CA GLY A 228 -20.18 23.21 15.55
C GLY A 228 -19.75 21.77 15.27
N ILE A 229 -19.62 21.38 14.00
CA ILE A 229 -19.18 20.06 13.59
C ILE A 229 -17.68 20.12 13.28
N ASN A 230 -16.90 19.24 13.92
CA ASN A 230 -15.47 19.10 13.67
C ASN A 230 -15.22 17.82 12.85
N PHE A 231 -14.70 17.97 11.64
CA PHE A 231 -14.37 16.85 10.76
C PHE A 231 -13.32 15.90 11.35
N GLY A 232 -12.40 16.42 12.18
CA GLY A 232 -11.39 15.63 12.85
C GLY A 232 -11.91 14.56 13.82
N ASN A 233 -13.20 14.64 14.20
CA ASN A 233 -13.83 13.63 15.05
C ASN A 233 -14.33 12.41 14.25
N TYR A 234 -14.26 12.44 12.92
CA TYR A 234 -14.81 11.38 12.09
C TYR A 234 -13.71 10.72 11.26
N ALA A 235 -13.76 9.40 11.19
CA ALA A 235 -12.89 8.61 10.34
C ALA A 235 -13.27 8.72 8.86
N ARG A 236 -14.56 8.98 8.57
CA ARG A 236 -15.11 9.02 7.22
C ARG A 236 -16.10 10.16 7.06
N ILE A 237 -16.11 10.78 5.89
CA ILE A 237 -17.05 11.86 5.55
C ILE A 237 -17.71 11.51 4.21
N VAL A 238 -19.03 11.45 4.21
CA VAL A 238 -19.86 11.19 3.04
C VAL A 238 -20.64 12.46 2.69
N TYR A 239 -20.37 13.01 1.51
CA TYR A 239 -21.09 14.16 0.97
C TYR A 239 -22.20 13.67 0.04
N VAL A 240 -23.42 14.05 0.32
CA VAL A 240 -24.60 13.68 -0.48
C VAL A 240 -25.25 14.94 -1.00
N PHE A 241 -25.42 15.04 -2.32
CA PHE A 241 -26.01 16.22 -2.94
C PHE A 241 -26.87 15.86 -4.17
N PRO A 242 -27.82 16.75 -4.55
CA PRO A 242 -28.67 16.54 -5.72
C PRO A 242 -27.86 16.35 -7.00
N GLU A 243 -28.36 15.54 -7.92
CA GLU A 243 -27.66 15.24 -9.19
C GLU A 243 -27.17 16.49 -9.90
N ASN A 244 -25.89 16.50 -10.18
CA ASN A 244 -25.23 17.41 -11.11
C ASN A 244 -24.77 16.60 -12.31
N SER A 245 -25.59 16.57 -13.37
CA SER A 245 -25.36 15.82 -14.60
C SER A 245 -24.10 16.26 -15.37
N ALA A 246 -23.52 17.40 -15.02
CA ALA A 246 -22.24 17.85 -15.59
C ALA A 246 -21.01 17.11 -15.02
N CYS A 247 -21.16 16.33 -13.93
CA CYS A 247 -20.02 15.64 -13.28
C CYS A 247 -19.83 14.30 -13.94
N GLY A 248 -20.14 13.75 -14.83
CA GLY A 248 -19.79 12.45 -15.45
C GLY A 248 -19.38 11.34 -14.47
N TRP A 249 -19.93 11.36 -13.25
CA TRP A 249 -19.79 10.34 -12.22
C TRP A 249 -20.99 10.38 -11.27
N THR A 250 -21.36 9.20 -10.75
CA THR A 250 -22.44 8.99 -9.80
C THR A 250 -21.93 8.95 -8.37
N GLY A 251 -20.79 8.30 -8.18
CA GLY A 251 -20.04 8.20 -6.95
C GLY A 251 -18.59 8.64 -7.13
N LYS A 252 -17.95 9.00 -6.02
CA LYS A 252 -16.53 9.32 -5.99
C LYS A 252 -15.99 9.05 -4.60
N GLY A 253 -15.00 8.15 -4.48
CA GLY A 253 -14.38 7.78 -3.22
C GLY A 253 -12.87 7.97 -3.22
N THR A 254 -12.30 8.48 -2.10
CA THR A 254 -10.86 8.42 -1.89
C THR A 254 -10.41 7.00 -1.64
N VAL A 255 -9.25 6.61 -2.18
CA VAL A 255 -8.63 5.32 -1.89
C VAL A 255 -7.87 5.43 -0.57
N GLY A 256 -8.53 5.00 0.51
CA GLY A 256 -8.04 5.26 1.87
C GLY A 256 -8.25 6.71 2.30
N GLY A 257 -7.36 7.19 3.19
CA GLY A 257 -7.41 8.55 3.76
C GLY A 257 -7.96 8.58 5.19
N ASN A 258 -7.55 9.59 5.97
CA ASN A 258 -8.06 9.81 7.32
C ASN A 258 -8.22 11.32 7.59
N PRO A 259 -9.48 11.86 7.66
CA PRO A 259 -10.70 11.16 7.27
C PRO A 259 -10.74 10.85 5.77
N SER A 260 -11.27 9.69 5.43
CA SER A 260 -11.57 9.35 4.04
C SER A 260 -12.85 10.07 3.56
N LYS A 261 -12.99 10.22 2.24
CA LYS A 261 -14.09 11.03 1.68
C LYS A 261 -14.83 10.24 0.60
N ALA A 262 -16.15 10.26 0.67
CA ALA A 262 -17.03 9.76 -0.36
C ALA A 262 -18.01 10.87 -0.81
N TYR A 263 -18.31 10.92 -2.09
CA TYR A 263 -19.21 11.89 -2.69
C TYR A 263 -20.29 11.15 -3.48
N VAL A 264 -21.54 11.43 -3.18
CA VAL A 264 -22.73 10.83 -3.80
C VAL A 264 -23.46 11.89 -4.61
N ASN A 265 -23.43 11.77 -5.92
CA ASN A 265 -24.00 12.69 -6.86
C ASN A 265 -25.37 12.18 -7.39
N GLY A 266 -26.42 12.47 -6.68
CA GLY A 266 -27.78 12.20 -7.11
C GLY A 266 -28.26 10.76 -6.96
N SER A 267 -27.47 9.83 -6.43
CA SER A 267 -27.82 8.41 -6.27
C SER A 267 -27.49 7.91 -4.87
N LEU A 268 -28.31 8.23 -3.89
CA LEU A 268 -28.15 7.76 -2.52
C LEU A 268 -28.73 6.35 -2.41
N THR A 269 -27.91 5.35 -2.62
CA THR A 269 -28.27 3.91 -2.55
C THR A 269 -27.22 3.15 -1.73
N LEU A 270 -27.58 1.96 -1.23
CA LEU A 270 -26.63 1.06 -0.57
C LEU A 270 -25.44 0.77 -1.52
N ARG A 271 -25.72 0.50 -2.79
CA ARG A 271 -24.68 0.22 -3.78
C ARG A 271 -23.69 1.36 -3.89
N THR A 272 -24.16 2.60 -4.11
CA THR A 272 -23.28 3.76 -4.30
C THR A 272 -22.50 4.05 -3.02
N VAL A 273 -23.17 4.15 -1.88
CA VAL A 273 -22.46 4.49 -0.61
C VAL A 273 -21.55 3.35 -0.18
N GLY A 274 -21.99 2.10 -0.26
CA GLY A 274 -21.19 0.93 0.12
C GLY A 274 -19.96 0.77 -0.76
N HIS A 275 -20.06 1.02 -2.06
CA HIS A 275 -18.97 1.01 -3.02
C HIS A 275 -17.93 2.11 -2.71
N GLU A 276 -18.37 3.35 -2.57
CA GLU A 276 -17.46 4.47 -2.29
C GLU A 276 -16.75 4.31 -0.94
N LEU A 277 -17.43 3.75 0.04
CA LEU A 277 -16.79 3.37 1.30
C LEU A 277 -15.80 2.20 1.13
N GLY A 278 -16.01 1.28 0.19
CA GLY A 278 -15.02 0.27 -0.19
C GLY A 278 -13.71 0.90 -0.64
N HIS A 279 -13.77 1.94 -1.48
CA HIS A 279 -12.59 2.76 -1.80
C HIS A 279 -12.00 3.43 -0.56
N ASN A 280 -12.84 3.95 0.32
CA ASN A 280 -12.39 4.55 1.56
C ASN A 280 -11.69 3.56 2.51
N PHE A 281 -11.98 2.28 2.42
CA PHE A 281 -11.25 1.21 3.09
C PHE A 281 -9.96 0.80 2.34
N GLY A 282 -9.72 1.32 1.14
CA GLY A 282 -8.50 1.10 0.36
C GLY A 282 -8.62 0.12 -0.79
N LEU A 283 -9.82 -0.35 -1.12
CA LEU A 283 -10.03 -1.20 -2.30
C LEU A 283 -10.04 -0.40 -3.60
N HIS A 284 -9.66 -1.08 -4.63
CA HIS A 284 -9.89 -0.72 -6.02
C HIS A 284 -11.05 -1.55 -6.59
N HIS A 285 -11.37 -1.38 -7.87
CA HIS A 285 -12.44 -2.16 -8.49
C HIS A 285 -12.11 -3.64 -8.57
N ALA A 286 -13.11 -4.47 -8.38
CA ALA A 286 -13.06 -5.89 -8.64
C ALA A 286 -13.35 -6.11 -10.13
N LYS A 287 -12.37 -6.66 -10.83
CA LYS A 287 -12.34 -6.85 -12.28
C LYS A 287 -12.60 -8.29 -12.63
N ASP A 288 -12.84 -8.55 -13.90
CA ASP A 288 -12.77 -9.89 -14.48
C ASP A 288 -11.57 -10.06 -15.42
N LEU A 289 -11.32 -11.27 -15.83
CA LEU A 289 -10.34 -11.63 -16.84
C LEU A 289 -11.00 -12.51 -17.91
N ASP A 290 -11.12 -11.97 -19.12
CA ASP A 290 -11.58 -12.71 -20.30
C ASP A 290 -10.40 -13.06 -21.21
N CYS A 291 -10.16 -14.34 -21.39
CA CYS A 291 -9.12 -14.86 -22.27
C CYS A 291 -9.72 -15.57 -23.51
N GLY A 292 -10.97 -15.33 -23.82
CA GLY A 292 -11.69 -15.93 -24.94
C GLY A 292 -12.03 -17.41 -24.70
N ALA A 293 -11.34 -18.33 -25.34
CA ALA A 293 -11.59 -19.78 -25.18
C ALA A 293 -10.84 -20.40 -23.99
N ASP A 294 -9.94 -19.69 -23.38
CA ASP A 294 -9.07 -20.14 -22.30
C ASP A 294 -9.48 -19.45 -20.99
N ILE A 295 -9.34 -20.10 -19.85
CA ILE A 295 -9.54 -19.49 -18.53
C ILE A 295 -8.44 -18.47 -18.25
N ILE A 296 -7.20 -18.80 -18.59
CA ILE A 296 -6.04 -17.92 -18.57
C ILE A 296 -5.21 -18.20 -19.83
N GLY A 297 -4.75 -17.15 -20.52
CA GLY A 297 -3.99 -17.26 -21.76
C GLY A 297 -3.19 -16.00 -22.10
N ASP A 298 -2.53 -16.00 -23.26
CA ASP A 298 -1.68 -14.89 -23.70
C ASP A 298 -2.47 -13.66 -24.21
N ARG A 299 -3.76 -13.82 -24.48
CA ARG A 299 -4.61 -12.76 -25.05
C ARG A 299 -5.85 -12.55 -24.20
N CYS A 300 -5.62 -12.04 -23.01
CA CYS A 300 -6.68 -11.74 -22.08
C CYS A 300 -7.01 -10.24 -22.09
N ALA A 301 -8.25 -9.91 -21.87
CA ALA A 301 -8.75 -8.56 -21.59
C ALA A 301 -9.36 -8.56 -20.19
N SER A 302 -9.14 -7.49 -19.43
CA SER A 302 -9.83 -7.28 -18.17
C SER A 302 -10.83 -6.15 -18.32
N ALA A 303 -12.02 -6.31 -17.75
CA ALA A 303 -12.99 -5.24 -17.66
C ALA A 303 -12.99 -4.64 -16.25
N GLU A 304 -12.90 -3.32 -16.21
CA GLU A 304 -13.19 -2.56 -14.99
C GLU A 304 -14.64 -2.84 -14.60
N TYR A 305 -14.94 -3.07 -13.34
CA TYR A 305 -16.25 -3.56 -12.86
C TYR A 305 -16.69 -4.94 -13.41
N GLY A 306 -15.74 -5.79 -13.80
CA GLY A 306 -16.08 -7.08 -14.40
C GLY A 306 -16.57 -8.13 -13.41
N ASP A 307 -16.13 -8.07 -12.13
CA ASP A 307 -16.60 -8.98 -11.10
C ASP A 307 -18.10 -8.78 -10.84
N ALA A 308 -18.86 -9.79 -11.19
CA ALA A 308 -20.33 -9.76 -11.14
C ALA A 308 -20.89 -10.14 -9.76
N LEU A 309 -20.02 -10.42 -8.77
CA LEU A 309 -20.42 -10.88 -7.43
C LEU A 309 -20.02 -9.91 -6.32
N ASP A 310 -19.11 -8.98 -6.59
CA ASP A 310 -18.53 -8.06 -5.60
C ASP A 310 -19.13 -6.65 -5.75
N ILE A 311 -19.41 -5.98 -4.65
CA ILE A 311 -19.87 -4.59 -4.66
C ILE A 311 -18.88 -3.64 -5.33
N MET A 312 -17.57 -3.96 -5.34
CA MET A 312 -16.56 -3.21 -6.07
C MET A 312 -16.52 -3.54 -7.57
N GLY A 313 -17.31 -4.50 -8.00
CA GLY A 313 -17.47 -4.93 -9.39
C GLY A 313 -18.72 -4.35 -10.06
N MET A 314 -19.51 -5.18 -10.73
CA MET A 314 -20.60 -4.77 -11.61
C MET A 314 -21.61 -3.84 -10.95
N SER A 315 -22.00 -2.78 -11.66
CA SER A 315 -23.01 -1.85 -11.16
C SER A 315 -24.37 -2.55 -11.00
N GLY A 316 -25.10 -2.14 -9.95
CA GLY A 316 -26.39 -2.76 -9.60
C GLY A 316 -26.26 -3.99 -8.70
N ILE A 317 -25.06 -4.50 -8.46
CA ILE A 317 -24.77 -5.59 -7.53
C ILE A 317 -24.36 -5.02 -6.17
N THR A 318 -24.86 -5.64 -5.11
CA THR A 318 -24.52 -5.34 -3.71
C THR A 318 -23.96 -6.58 -3.00
N GLY A 319 -23.30 -7.44 -3.74
CA GLY A 319 -22.74 -8.68 -3.25
C GLY A 319 -21.55 -8.47 -2.33
N HIS A 320 -21.22 -9.51 -1.58
CA HIS A 320 -20.09 -9.50 -0.66
C HIS A 320 -18.78 -9.18 -1.36
N PHE A 321 -17.87 -8.52 -0.63
CA PHE A 321 -16.47 -8.48 -1.01
C PHE A 321 -15.92 -9.91 -1.15
N ASN A 322 -15.15 -10.16 -2.17
CA ASN A 322 -14.52 -11.47 -2.37
C ASN A 322 -13.45 -11.79 -1.31
N ALA A 323 -13.01 -13.05 -1.25
CA ALA A 323 -12.08 -13.52 -0.24
C ALA A 323 -10.74 -12.76 -0.25
N PHE A 324 -10.23 -12.36 -1.42
CA PHE A 324 -9.03 -11.55 -1.51
C PHE A 324 -9.21 -10.17 -0.86
N SER A 325 -10.30 -9.48 -1.17
CA SER A 325 -10.63 -8.18 -0.58
C SER A 325 -10.83 -8.26 0.93
N LYS A 326 -11.50 -9.34 1.42
CA LYS A 326 -11.66 -9.58 2.85
C LYS A 326 -10.33 -9.89 3.56
N GLU A 327 -9.39 -10.59 2.90
CA GLU A 327 -8.04 -10.81 3.43
C GLU A 327 -7.23 -9.50 3.47
N LEU A 328 -7.34 -8.66 2.44
CA LEU A 328 -6.71 -7.32 2.44
C LEU A 328 -7.19 -6.44 3.60
N PHE A 329 -8.46 -6.53 3.95
CA PHE A 329 -9.00 -5.86 5.13
C PHE A 329 -8.56 -6.50 6.45
N GLY A 330 -8.06 -7.72 6.42
CA GLY A 330 -7.75 -8.52 7.60
C GLY A 330 -8.95 -9.18 8.26
N TRP A 331 -10.17 -9.07 7.68
CA TRP A 331 -11.39 -9.69 8.23
C TRP A 331 -11.32 -11.21 8.19
N ILE A 332 -10.61 -11.74 7.20
CA ILE A 332 -10.21 -13.14 7.13
C ILE A 332 -8.69 -13.22 6.95
N SER A 333 -8.05 -14.27 7.42
CA SER A 333 -6.60 -14.43 7.32
C SER A 333 -6.16 -15.88 7.44
N THR A 334 -4.94 -16.15 7.01
CA THR A 334 -4.30 -17.45 7.24
C THR A 334 -4.02 -17.69 8.71
N ASN A 335 -3.76 -16.65 9.50
CA ASN A 335 -3.50 -16.78 10.95
C ASN A 335 -4.76 -17.19 11.74
N SER A 336 -5.94 -16.74 11.35
CA SER A 336 -7.21 -17.16 11.97
C SER A 336 -7.72 -18.51 11.46
N GLY A 337 -7.11 -19.05 10.40
CA GLY A 337 -7.48 -20.33 9.79
C GLY A 337 -8.69 -20.25 8.85
N ASN A 338 -9.29 -19.09 8.67
CA ASN A 338 -10.40 -18.89 7.73
C ASN A 338 -9.94 -18.58 6.28
N VAL A 339 -8.65 -18.38 6.07
CA VAL A 339 -7.99 -18.54 4.76
C VAL A 339 -6.98 -19.67 4.88
N VAL A 340 -6.99 -20.61 3.96
CA VAL A 340 -6.06 -21.74 3.95
C VAL A 340 -5.09 -21.59 2.77
N SER A 341 -3.79 -21.48 3.08
CA SER A 341 -2.74 -21.60 2.06
C SER A 341 -2.56 -23.07 1.70
N VAL A 342 -2.83 -23.40 0.45
CA VAL A 342 -2.78 -24.78 -0.07
C VAL A 342 -1.37 -25.03 -0.60
N GLU A 343 -0.64 -25.90 0.09
CA GLU A 343 0.77 -26.22 -0.23
C GLU A 343 1.00 -27.70 -0.60
N ALA A 344 -0.02 -28.53 -0.49
CA ALA A 344 0.07 -29.97 -0.74
C ALA A 344 -1.18 -30.49 -1.42
N ASP A 345 -1.03 -31.66 -2.07
CA ASP A 345 -2.17 -32.43 -2.58
C ASP A 345 -3.16 -32.72 -1.46
N GLY A 346 -4.42 -32.48 -1.73
CA GLY A 346 -5.43 -32.69 -0.68
C GLY A 346 -6.83 -32.28 -1.07
N ARG A 347 -7.73 -32.58 -0.15
CA ARG A 347 -9.12 -32.14 -0.19
C ARG A 347 -9.32 -31.03 0.82
N TYR A 348 -9.84 -29.92 0.35
CA TYR A 348 -10.04 -28.73 1.13
C TYR A 348 -11.53 -28.38 1.14
N LEU A 349 -12.03 -27.96 2.30
CA LEU A 349 -13.41 -27.53 2.48
C LEU A 349 -13.49 -26.01 2.50
N LEU A 350 -14.40 -25.46 1.70
CA LEU A 350 -14.80 -24.07 1.71
C LEU A 350 -16.19 -23.93 2.29
N GLU A 351 -16.36 -23.09 3.30
CA GLU A 351 -17.66 -22.63 3.78
C GLU A 351 -18.12 -21.41 2.97
N PRO A 352 -19.43 -21.15 2.84
CA PRO A 352 -19.90 -19.95 2.17
C PRO A 352 -19.30 -18.69 2.78
N VAL A 353 -18.79 -17.80 1.93
CA VAL A 353 -18.09 -16.56 2.36
C VAL A 353 -19.00 -15.61 3.13
N GLU A 354 -20.31 -15.74 2.95
CA GLU A 354 -21.36 -14.93 3.55
C GLU A 354 -21.67 -15.33 5.00
N THR A 355 -21.29 -16.55 5.41
CA THR A 355 -21.63 -17.02 6.76
C THR A 355 -20.59 -16.56 7.78
N PRO A 356 -20.96 -16.36 9.05
CA PRO A 356 -20.01 -16.12 10.11
C PRO A 356 -18.94 -17.21 10.19
N HIS A 357 -17.78 -16.86 10.71
CA HIS A 357 -16.69 -17.83 10.84
C HIS A 357 -17.08 -18.95 11.82
N SER A 358 -17.09 -20.19 11.36
CA SER A 358 -17.45 -21.37 12.17
C SER A 358 -16.27 -22.34 12.37
N GLY A 359 -15.06 -21.93 11.94
CA GLY A 359 -13.82 -22.73 12.01
C GLY A 359 -13.43 -23.38 10.69
N GLY A 360 -14.21 -23.21 9.61
CA GLY A 360 -13.91 -23.65 8.27
C GLY A 360 -13.27 -22.55 7.41
N ALA A 361 -12.72 -22.92 6.27
CA ALA A 361 -12.10 -21.98 5.34
C ALA A 361 -13.16 -21.17 4.59
N LYS A 362 -13.00 -19.86 4.55
CA LYS A 362 -13.76 -18.90 3.72
C LYS A 362 -13.06 -18.63 2.39
N GLY A 363 -11.78 -18.91 2.33
CA GLY A 363 -10.97 -18.81 1.13
C GLY A 363 -9.84 -19.84 1.11
N LEU A 364 -9.54 -20.37 -0.06
CA LEU A 364 -8.31 -21.10 -0.31
C LEU A 364 -7.37 -20.22 -1.14
N LYS A 365 -6.11 -20.23 -0.78
CA LYS A 365 -5.05 -19.46 -1.43
C LYS A 365 -4.02 -20.41 -2.00
N ILE A 366 -3.89 -20.47 -3.33
CA ILE A 366 -3.02 -21.38 -4.04
C ILE A 366 -2.00 -20.58 -4.84
N ARG A 367 -0.72 -20.79 -4.58
CA ARG A 367 0.33 -20.04 -5.27
C ARG A 367 0.44 -20.45 -6.73
N ARG A 368 0.07 -19.55 -7.65
CA ARG A 368 0.20 -19.75 -9.10
C ARG A 368 1.62 -19.50 -9.61
N GLY A 369 2.33 -18.56 -9.00
CA GLY A 369 3.66 -18.17 -9.45
C GLY A 369 4.10 -16.84 -8.85
N THR A 370 4.74 -16.05 -9.68
CA THR A 370 5.21 -14.70 -9.32
C THR A 370 4.75 -13.72 -10.40
N ASP A 371 4.21 -12.59 -9.99
CA ASP A 371 3.84 -11.50 -10.87
C ASP A 371 5.10 -10.87 -11.48
N GLU A 372 5.20 -10.82 -12.79
CA GLU A 372 6.40 -10.40 -13.52
C GLU A 372 6.70 -8.90 -13.34
N VAL A 373 5.68 -8.09 -13.08
CA VAL A 373 5.82 -6.64 -12.94
C VAL A 373 6.26 -6.25 -11.54
N THR A 374 5.72 -6.91 -10.54
CA THR A 374 5.92 -6.56 -9.12
C THR A 374 6.94 -7.45 -8.41
N GLY A 375 7.23 -8.63 -8.95
CA GLY A 375 8.06 -9.66 -8.31
C GLY A 375 7.41 -10.31 -7.08
N LYS A 376 6.13 -10.01 -6.80
CA LYS A 376 5.38 -10.56 -5.67
C LYS A 376 4.69 -11.87 -6.03
N PRO A 377 4.33 -12.70 -5.03
CA PRO A 377 3.53 -13.89 -5.26
C PRO A 377 2.21 -13.59 -5.97
N LEU A 378 1.88 -14.41 -6.96
CA LEU A 378 0.61 -14.41 -7.67
C LEU A 378 -0.20 -15.60 -7.20
N TRP A 379 -1.45 -15.39 -6.82
CA TRP A 379 -2.29 -16.35 -6.15
C TRP A 379 -3.61 -16.58 -6.88
N TYR A 380 -4.08 -17.81 -6.87
CA TYR A 380 -5.49 -18.13 -6.99
C TYR A 380 -6.13 -18.01 -5.62
N TYR A 381 -7.21 -17.23 -5.51
CA TYR A 381 -8.13 -17.23 -4.39
C TYR A 381 -9.41 -17.95 -4.82
N LEU A 382 -9.74 -19.00 -4.08
CA LEU A 382 -10.97 -19.77 -4.29
C LEU A 382 -11.93 -19.46 -3.16
N GLU A 383 -13.15 -19.14 -3.49
CA GLU A 383 -14.22 -18.92 -2.51
C GLU A 383 -15.50 -19.65 -2.91
N TYR A 384 -16.35 -19.87 -1.95
CA TYR A 384 -17.65 -20.49 -2.14
C TYR A 384 -18.76 -19.49 -1.83
N ARG A 385 -19.71 -19.31 -2.75
CA ARG A 385 -20.81 -18.37 -2.65
C ARG A 385 -22.15 -19.08 -2.56
N GLN A 386 -23.04 -18.55 -1.71
CA GLN A 386 -24.41 -19.02 -1.57
C GLN A 386 -25.39 -17.85 -1.51
N ALA A 387 -26.69 -18.11 -1.76
CA ALA A 387 -27.72 -17.09 -1.71
C ALA A 387 -28.08 -16.73 -0.25
N ILE A 388 -27.14 -16.12 0.47
CA ILE A 388 -27.26 -15.76 1.89
C ILE A 388 -27.04 -14.25 2.02
N GLY A 389 -27.87 -13.60 2.85
CA GLY A 389 -27.72 -12.19 3.16
C GLY A 389 -27.67 -11.31 1.92
N PHE A 390 -26.63 -10.50 1.78
CA PHE A 390 -26.46 -9.60 0.64
C PHE A 390 -26.16 -10.32 -0.67
N ASP A 391 -25.77 -11.60 -0.62
CA ASP A 391 -25.64 -12.44 -1.83
C ASP A 391 -26.94 -13.18 -2.22
N SER A 392 -28.08 -12.84 -1.61
CA SER A 392 -29.37 -13.44 -1.96
C SER A 392 -29.76 -13.29 -3.45
N PHE A 393 -29.15 -12.36 -4.19
CA PHE A 393 -29.37 -12.19 -5.64
C PHE A 393 -28.83 -13.35 -6.50
N VAL A 394 -27.99 -14.23 -5.94
CA VAL A 394 -27.52 -15.45 -6.62
C VAL A 394 -28.50 -16.63 -6.42
N GLU A 395 -29.65 -16.42 -5.79
CA GLU A 395 -30.66 -17.47 -5.65
C GLU A 395 -31.09 -18.03 -7.02
N GLY A 396 -31.01 -19.36 -7.16
CA GLY A 396 -31.29 -20.04 -8.41
C GLY A 396 -30.21 -19.98 -9.48
N LYS A 397 -29.06 -19.38 -9.18
CA LYS A 397 -27.88 -19.28 -10.04
C LYS A 397 -26.93 -20.46 -9.79
N SER A 398 -27.29 -21.65 -10.36
CA SER A 398 -26.49 -22.85 -10.16
C SER A 398 -25.07 -22.75 -10.70
N GLY A 399 -24.81 -21.90 -11.70
CA GLY A 399 -23.49 -21.58 -12.23
C GLY A 399 -22.59 -20.84 -11.24
N ILE A 400 -23.13 -20.43 -10.08
CA ILE A 400 -22.41 -19.81 -8.98
C ILE A 400 -22.45 -20.70 -7.75
N THR A 401 -23.67 -21.09 -7.32
CA THR A 401 -23.88 -21.80 -6.05
C THR A 401 -23.49 -23.27 -6.06
N ASP A 402 -23.39 -23.90 -7.23
CA ASP A 402 -23.02 -25.31 -7.38
C ASP A 402 -21.53 -25.50 -7.77
N GLY A 403 -20.70 -24.48 -7.53
CA GLY A 403 -19.28 -24.49 -7.87
C GLY A 403 -18.46 -23.57 -6.99
N VAL A 404 -17.20 -23.41 -7.33
CA VAL A 404 -16.23 -22.58 -6.61
C VAL A 404 -15.77 -21.43 -7.51
N ILE A 405 -15.82 -20.23 -7.01
CA ILE A 405 -15.39 -19.00 -7.70
C ILE A 405 -13.89 -18.83 -7.56
N PHE A 406 -13.24 -18.36 -8.63
CA PHE A 406 -11.81 -18.12 -8.69
C PHE A 406 -11.51 -16.64 -8.90
N HIS A 407 -10.57 -16.15 -8.12
CA HIS A 407 -9.94 -14.85 -8.36
C HIS A 407 -8.42 -15.04 -8.53
N LEU A 408 -7.83 -14.29 -9.43
CA LEU A 408 -6.39 -14.17 -9.59
C LEU A 408 -5.95 -12.85 -8.99
N ALA A 409 -5.01 -12.87 -8.05
CA ALA A 409 -4.54 -11.66 -7.39
C ALA A 409 -3.07 -11.73 -7.01
N THR A 410 -2.38 -10.60 -7.09
CA THR A 410 -1.01 -10.42 -6.60
C THR A 410 -1.06 -10.07 -5.12
N GLU A 411 -0.18 -10.66 -4.32
CA GLU A 411 -0.09 -10.43 -2.89
C GLU A 411 0.04 -8.93 -2.55
N ASP A 412 -0.78 -8.46 -1.60
CA ASP A 412 -0.86 -7.06 -1.15
C ASP A 412 -1.06 -6.02 -2.28
N ASP A 413 -1.71 -6.40 -3.36
CA ASP A 413 -2.01 -5.49 -4.45
C ASP A 413 -3.52 -5.36 -4.70
N PRO A 414 -4.20 -4.37 -4.10
CA PRO A 414 -5.64 -4.23 -4.21
C PRO A 414 -6.14 -3.93 -5.63
N GLN A 415 -5.26 -3.59 -6.58
CA GLN A 415 -5.63 -3.38 -7.99
C GLN A 415 -5.55 -4.65 -8.84
N SER A 416 -4.99 -5.74 -8.30
CA SER A 416 -4.72 -6.97 -9.03
C SER A 416 -5.87 -7.97 -9.03
N ASN A 417 -6.99 -7.64 -8.39
CA ASN A 417 -8.14 -8.53 -8.20
C ASN A 417 -8.89 -8.79 -9.52
N LEU A 418 -8.83 -10.02 -10.01
CA LEU A 418 -9.41 -10.47 -11.27
C LEU A 418 -10.25 -11.72 -11.05
N MET A 419 -11.55 -11.63 -11.20
CA MET A 419 -12.42 -12.81 -11.25
C MET A 419 -12.18 -13.58 -12.55
N LEU A 420 -12.06 -14.89 -12.48
CA LEU A 420 -11.83 -15.76 -13.63
C LEU A 420 -13.17 -16.33 -14.13
N ASP A 421 -13.34 -16.35 -15.44
CA ASP A 421 -14.40 -17.09 -16.09
C ASP A 421 -14.01 -18.58 -16.19
N MET A 422 -14.61 -19.41 -15.33
CA MET A 422 -14.35 -20.85 -15.31
C MET A 422 -15.11 -21.62 -16.40
N ILE A 423 -15.96 -20.94 -17.19
CA ILE A 423 -16.69 -21.49 -18.34
C ILE A 423 -16.45 -20.59 -19.56
N PRO A 424 -15.27 -20.68 -20.21
CA PRO A 424 -14.91 -19.82 -21.33
C PRO A 424 -15.92 -19.87 -22.49
N ASN A 425 -16.11 -18.76 -23.18
CA ASN A 425 -17.05 -18.50 -24.28
C ASN A 425 -18.51 -18.26 -23.90
N SER A 426 -18.85 -18.12 -22.63
CA SER A 426 -20.17 -17.71 -22.19
C SER A 426 -20.43 -16.20 -22.36
N GLY A 427 -19.38 -15.40 -22.42
CA GLY A 427 -19.38 -13.94 -22.54
C GLY A 427 -19.05 -13.23 -21.24
N LEU A 428 -18.34 -12.10 -21.35
CA LEU A 428 -18.08 -11.21 -20.22
C LEU A 428 -19.37 -10.80 -19.52
N ARG A 429 -19.41 -10.90 -18.19
CA ARG A 429 -20.51 -10.50 -17.30
C ARG A 429 -21.70 -11.46 -17.26
N ASP A 430 -21.49 -12.73 -17.57
CA ASP A 430 -22.51 -13.75 -17.32
C ASP A 430 -22.45 -14.24 -15.88
N LEU A 431 -23.39 -13.73 -15.06
CA LEU A 431 -23.51 -14.09 -13.64
C LEU A 431 -23.76 -15.58 -13.40
N ASP A 432 -24.25 -16.30 -14.40
CA ASP A 432 -24.70 -17.68 -14.23
C ASP A 432 -23.61 -18.72 -14.46
N GLU A 433 -22.40 -18.31 -14.88
CA GLU A 433 -21.37 -19.21 -15.39
C GLU A 433 -19.95 -18.95 -14.85
N SER A 434 -19.78 -18.30 -13.69
CA SER A 434 -18.47 -17.92 -13.17
C SER A 434 -17.74 -19.00 -12.39
N ALA A 435 -18.43 -20.04 -11.93
CA ALA A 435 -17.87 -21.04 -11.01
C ALA A 435 -17.27 -22.27 -11.72
N LEU A 436 -16.23 -22.85 -11.15
CA LEU A 436 -15.82 -24.23 -11.45
C LEU A 436 -16.85 -25.19 -10.82
N LEU A 437 -17.77 -25.68 -11.63
CA LEU A 437 -18.93 -26.47 -11.16
C LEU A 437 -18.53 -27.86 -10.62
N VAL A 438 -19.40 -28.44 -9.80
CA VAL A 438 -19.24 -29.81 -9.27
C VAL A 438 -18.94 -30.81 -10.38
N GLY A 439 -17.86 -31.56 -10.20
CA GLY A 439 -17.38 -32.57 -11.15
C GLY A 439 -16.48 -32.00 -12.26
N GLN A 440 -16.34 -30.66 -12.34
CA GLN A 440 -15.42 -30.04 -13.28
C GLN A 440 -14.00 -29.92 -12.70
N THR A 441 -13.04 -29.94 -13.60
CA THR A 441 -11.60 -29.83 -13.26
C THR A 441 -10.96 -28.74 -14.10
N TYR A 442 -10.22 -27.86 -13.45
CA TYR A 442 -9.33 -26.88 -14.05
C TYR A 442 -7.88 -27.30 -13.85
N THR A 443 -7.10 -27.27 -14.92
CA THR A 443 -5.66 -27.56 -14.87
C THR A 443 -4.89 -26.38 -15.44
N ASP A 444 -4.13 -25.71 -14.58
CA ASP A 444 -3.09 -24.75 -15.00
C ASP A 444 -1.79 -25.52 -15.24
N VAL A 445 -1.56 -25.87 -16.50
CA VAL A 445 -0.37 -26.63 -16.92
C VAL A 445 0.91 -25.82 -16.63
N GLN A 446 0.86 -24.49 -16.76
CA GLN A 446 2.02 -23.63 -16.52
C GLN A 446 2.40 -23.58 -15.04
N ALA A 447 1.41 -23.57 -14.15
CA ALA A 447 1.63 -23.59 -12.71
C ALA A 447 1.76 -25.01 -12.13
N GLY A 448 1.43 -26.05 -12.91
CA GLY A 448 1.40 -27.43 -12.44
C GLY A 448 0.33 -27.65 -11.36
N ILE A 449 -0.84 -27.01 -11.50
CA ILE A 449 -1.92 -27.07 -10.51
C ILE A 449 -3.17 -27.65 -11.17
N THR A 450 -3.74 -28.67 -10.54
CA THR A 450 -5.04 -29.21 -10.96
C THR A 450 -6.03 -29.09 -9.81
N ILE A 451 -7.20 -28.51 -10.08
CA ILE A 451 -8.23 -28.21 -9.10
C ILE A 451 -9.55 -28.80 -9.60
N THR A 452 -10.21 -29.60 -8.76
CA THR A 452 -11.51 -30.21 -9.04
C THR A 452 -12.50 -29.85 -7.96
N THR A 453 -13.67 -29.35 -8.32
CA THR A 453 -14.79 -29.22 -7.39
C THR A 453 -15.48 -30.60 -7.28
N GLU A 454 -15.33 -31.26 -6.13
CA GLU A 454 -15.85 -32.64 -5.95
C GLU A 454 -17.34 -32.66 -5.62
N TRP A 455 -17.75 -31.77 -4.73
CA TRP A 455 -19.15 -31.59 -4.34
C TRP A 455 -19.38 -30.20 -3.75
N ALA A 456 -20.61 -29.73 -3.79
CA ALA A 456 -21.07 -28.50 -3.18
C ALA A 456 -22.48 -28.69 -2.61
N ASN A 457 -22.81 -28.02 -1.52
CA ASN A 457 -24.14 -27.97 -0.91
C ASN A 457 -24.29 -26.66 -0.13
N ALA A 458 -25.46 -26.38 0.41
CA ALA A 458 -25.76 -25.12 1.09
C ALA A 458 -24.78 -24.72 2.23
N ASN A 459 -23.96 -25.65 2.76
CA ASN A 459 -23.10 -25.39 3.89
C ASN A 459 -21.60 -25.39 3.55
N ALA A 460 -21.21 -26.06 2.46
CA ALA A 460 -19.80 -26.17 2.08
C ALA A 460 -19.61 -26.69 0.65
N ALA A 461 -18.44 -26.45 0.11
CA ALA A 461 -17.92 -27.09 -1.09
C ALA A 461 -16.61 -27.81 -0.78
N SER A 462 -16.36 -28.94 -1.47
CA SER A 462 -15.09 -29.68 -1.41
C SER A 462 -14.32 -29.45 -2.69
N VAL A 463 -13.07 -29.03 -2.53
CA VAL A 463 -12.11 -28.83 -3.63
C VAL A 463 -10.97 -29.81 -3.45
N HIS A 464 -10.67 -30.59 -4.50
CA HIS A 464 -9.48 -31.42 -4.57
C HIS A 464 -8.40 -30.69 -5.36
N VAL A 465 -7.30 -30.40 -4.71
CA VAL A 465 -6.13 -29.76 -5.32
C VAL A 465 -5.01 -30.77 -5.43
N THR A 466 -4.38 -30.83 -6.58
CA THR A 466 -3.16 -31.60 -6.80
C THR A 466 -2.13 -30.73 -7.49
N PHE A 467 -0.89 -30.91 -7.11
CA PHE A 467 0.25 -30.27 -7.74
C PHE A 467 0.96 -31.33 -8.58
N ASP A 468 1.18 -31.04 -9.85
CA ASP A 468 1.93 -31.93 -10.70
C ASP A 468 3.37 -32.02 -10.17
N ASN A 469 3.63 -33.03 -9.39
CA ASN A 469 4.97 -33.50 -9.11
C ASN A 469 5.51 -34.15 -10.37
N GLU A 470 5.66 -33.36 -11.45
CA GLU A 470 6.29 -33.88 -12.66
C GLU A 470 7.65 -34.46 -12.30
N GLN A 471 7.88 -35.66 -12.75
CA GLN A 471 9.23 -36.23 -12.79
C GLN A 471 10.10 -35.24 -13.57
N CYS A 472 11.27 -34.90 -13.02
CA CYS A 472 12.21 -34.03 -13.72
C CYS A 472 12.49 -34.63 -15.11
N VAL A 473 12.07 -33.92 -16.15
CA VAL A 473 12.42 -34.23 -17.56
C VAL A 473 13.32 -33.09 -18.03
N GLN A 474 14.58 -33.44 -18.27
CA GLN A 474 15.52 -32.50 -18.87
C GLN A 474 15.24 -32.34 -20.37
N ALA A 475 15.37 -31.09 -20.83
CA ALA A 475 15.12 -30.69 -22.22
C ALA A 475 16.33 -29.91 -22.80
N SER A 476 16.44 -29.87 -24.12
CA SER A 476 17.42 -29.00 -24.75
C SER A 476 17.17 -27.53 -24.39
N PRO A 477 18.23 -26.77 -24.05
CA PRO A 477 18.08 -25.33 -23.82
C PRO A 477 17.64 -24.60 -25.09
N SER A 478 16.98 -23.44 -24.95
CA SER A 478 16.84 -22.53 -26.07
C SER A 478 17.89 -21.42 -26.01
N ILE A 479 18.27 -20.93 -27.17
CA ILE A 479 19.26 -19.87 -27.34
C ILE A 479 18.69 -18.82 -28.27
N ASP A 480 18.78 -17.53 -27.83
CA ASP A 480 18.49 -16.36 -28.64
C ASP A 480 19.73 -15.46 -28.73
N LEU A 481 19.97 -14.90 -29.89
CA LEU A 481 21.07 -13.97 -30.09
C LEU A 481 20.62 -12.56 -29.74
N ALA A 482 21.13 -12.03 -28.63
CA ALA A 482 20.81 -10.69 -28.13
C ALA A 482 21.66 -9.56 -28.79
N SER A 483 22.64 -9.94 -29.60
CA SER A 483 23.50 -9.03 -30.39
C SER A 483 23.20 -9.15 -31.89
N SER A 484 23.92 -8.37 -32.72
CA SER A 484 23.87 -8.55 -34.17
C SER A 484 24.31 -9.95 -34.57
N GLN A 485 23.64 -10.57 -35.52
CA GLN A 485 24.01 -11.87 -36.08
C GLN A 485 25.32 -11.80 -36.88
N VAL A 486 25.66 -10.63 -37.38
CA VAL A 486 26.92 -10.38 -38.10
C VAL A 486 27.76 -9.38 -37.32
N VAL A 487 28.98 -9.73 -36.98
CA VAL A 487 29.97 -8.89 -36.32
C VAL A 487 31.19 -8.80 -37.21
N SER A 488 31.74 -7.60 -37.39
CA SER A 488 32.90 -7.37 -38.23
C SER A 488 34.18 -7.15 -37.43
N GLY A 489 35.32 -7.46 -38.02
CA GLY A 489 36.64 -7.17 -37.44
C GLY A 489 37.75 -7.41 -38.46
N VAL A 490 38.96 -6.96 -38.12
CA VAL A 490 40.15 -7.26 -38.93
C VAL A 490 40.75 -8.61 -38.53
N ALA A 491 41.59 -9.17 -39.37
CA ALA A 491 42.29 -10.41 -39.04
C ALA A 491 43.08 -10.29 -37.72
N GLY A 492 42.98 -11.29 -36.84
CA GLY A 492 43.56 -11.29 -35.50
C GLY A 492 42.71 -10.59 -34.40
N SER A 493 41.59 -9.92 -34.76
CA SER A 493 40.76 -9.27 -33.77
C SER A 493 39.71 -10.19 -33.14
N SER A 494 39.14 -9.75 -32.00
CA SER A 494 38.08 -10.46 -31.27
C SER A 494 36.74 -9.79 -31.47
N ALA A 495 35.69 -10.59 -31.68
CA ALA A 495 34.30 -10.18 -31.76
C ALA A 495 33.48 -10.87 -30.67
N SER A 496 32.52 -10.15 -30.06
CA SER A 496 31.70 -10.66 -28.99
C SER A 496 30.25 -10.87 -29.43
N TYR A 497 29.70 -12.05 -29.07
CA TYR A 497 28.30 -12.43 -29.29
C TYR A 497 27.60 -12.57 -27.95
N LYS A 498 26.50 -11.82 -27.77
CA LYS A 498 25.65 -11.90 -26.56
C LYS A 498 24.48 -12.83 -26.85
N LEU A 499 24.32 -13.80 -25.98
CA LEU A 499 23.33 -14.86 -26.07
C LEU A 499 22.42 -14.85 -24.82
N ASN A 500 21.12 -15.04 -24.99
CA ASN A 500 20.25 -15.45 -23.92
C ASN A 500 20.08 -16.96 -23.97
N VAL A 501 20.33 -17.65 -22.88
CA VAL A 501 20.16 -19.09 -22.73
C VAL A 501 19.03 -19.35 -21.73
N THR A 502 18.01 -20.12 -22.15
CA THR A 502 16.86 -20.49 -21.34
C THR A 502 16.89 -21.98 -21.02
N ASN A 503 16.67 -22.31 -19.76
CA ASN A 503 16.49 -23.69 -19.32
C ASN A 503 15.04 -24.14 -19.57
N ASN A 504 14.83 -25.10 -20.45
CA ASN A 504 13.52 -25.67 -20.81
C ASN A 504 13.16 -26.94 -20.03
N ASP A 505 13.92 -27.29 -19.00
CA ASP A 505 13.60 -28.44 -18.14
C ASP A 505 12.24 -28.24 -17.45
N THR A 506 11.57 -29.33 -17.09
CA THR A 506 10.34 -29.22 -16.31
C THR A 506 10.61 -28.65 -14.91
N LYS A 507 9.59 -28.03 -14.29
CA LYS A 507 9.71 -27.36 -12.99
C LYS A 507 10.17 -28.28 -11.85
N ALA A 508 9.99 -29.58 -12.00
CA ALA A 508 10.45 -30.59 -11.05
C ALA A 508 11.97 -30.85 -11.09
N CYS A 509 12.65 -30.25 -12.06
CA CYS A 509 14.10 -30.33 -12.13
C CYS A 509 14.77 -29.38 -11.15
N SER A 510 15.82 -29.85 -10.48
CA SER A 510 16.77 -28.94 -9.82
C SER A 510 17.46 -28.08 -10.87
N THR A 511 18.19 -27.06 -10.42
CA THR A 511 18.97 -26.22 -11.35
C THR A 511 19.88 -27.07 -12.24
N THR A 512 19.89 -26.74 -13.54
CA THR A 512 20.71 -27.41 -14.54
C THR A 512 21.85 -26.52 -15.00
N SER A 513 23.03 -27.10 -15.18
CA SER A 513 24.19 -26.36 -15.69
C SER A 513 24.33 -26.58 -17.19
N PHE A 514 24.56 -25.48 -17.93
CA PHE A 514 24.75 -25.46 -19.37
C PHE A 514 26.13 -24.92 -19.72
N ASN A 515 26.82 -25.60 -20.64
CA ASN A 515 28.05 -25.09 -21.24
C ASN A 515 27.72 -24.34 -22.52
N VAL A 516 28.24 -23.13 -22.64
CA VAL A 516 28.07 -22.28 -23.84
C VAL A 516 29.40 -22.11 -24.52
N SER A 517 29.44 -22.35 -25.82
CA SER A 517 30.65 -22.34 -26.62
C SER A 517 30.38 -21.86 -28.06
N ALA A 518 31.43 -21.55 -28.80
CA ALA A 518 31.35 -21.31 -30.21
C ALA A 518 32.21 -22.32 -30.98
N ASN A 519 31.64 -22.91 -32.03
CA ASN A 519 32.44 -23.66 -33.02
C ASN A 519 32.95 -22.66 -34.07
N VAL A 520 34.27 -22.58 -34.18
CA VAL A 520 34.96 -21.56 -34.98
C VAL A 520 35.84 -22.18 -36.03
N PRO A 521 36.23 -21.47 -37.12
CA PRO A 521 37.14 -21.95 -38.14
C PRO A 521 38.49 -22.42 -37.56
N SER A 522 39.18 -23.31 -38.26
CA SER A 522 40.51 -23.82 -37.84
C SER A 522 41.51 -22.68 -37.66
N GLY A 523 42.22 -22.68 -36.55
CA GLY A 523 43.19 -21.65 -36.21
C GLY A 523 42.60 -20.41 -35.51
N TRP A 524 41.26 -20.35 -35.31
CA TRP A 524 40.60 -19.37 -34.51
C TRP A 524 40.42 -19.85 -33.08
N SER A 525 40.08 -18.95 -32.16
CA SER A 525 39.80 -19.29 -30.77
C SER A 525 38.49 -18.68 -30.30
N SER A 526 37.87 -19.29 -29.29
CA SER A 526 36.68 -18.74 -28.64
C SER A 526 36.75 -18.93 -27.13
N THR A 527 36.05 -18.06 -26.39
CA THR A 527 35.81 -18.24 -24.97
C THR A 527 34.70 -19.28 -24.77
N HIS A 528 34.64 -19.87 -23.55
CA HIS A 528 33.56 -20.72 -23.12
C HIS A 528 32.95 -20.13 -21.84
N ALA A 529 31.70 -20.41 -21.60
CA ALA A 529 31.01 -20.03 -20.37
C ALA A 529 30.18 -21.19 -19.82
N SER A 530 29.92 -21.20 -18.53
CA SER A 530 29.00 -22.14 -17.89
C SER A 530 27.95 -21.34 -17.10
N LEU A 531 26.69 -21.71 -17.27
CA LEU A 531 25.53 -21.11 -16.60
C LEU A 531 24.80 -22.19 -15.82
N THR A 532 24.41 -21.87 -14.59
CA THR A 532 23.46 -22.71 -13.84
C THR A 532 22.14 -21.98 -13.78
N LEU A 533 21.08 -22.62 -14.28
CA LEU A 533 19.74 -22.04 -14.46
C LEU A 533 18.70 -22.93 -13.79
N ALA A 534 17.74 -22.29 -13.12
CA ALA A 534 16.53 -22.96 -12.71
C ALA A 534 15.65 -23.28 -13.94
N SER A 535 14.68 -24.18 -13.79
CA SER A 535 13.69 -24.45 -14.84
C SER A 535 12.97 -23.15 -15.25
N GLY A 536 12.90 -22.87 -16.54
CA GLY A 536 12.32 -21.65 -17.13
C GLY A 536 13.19 -20.41 -16.99
N GLU A 537 14.32 -20.46 -16.29
CA GLU A 537 15.20 -19.29 -16.11
C GLU A 537 15.99 -18.98 -17.39
N THR A 538 16.09 -17.70 -17.73
CA THR A 538 16.90 -17.18 -18.83
C THR A 538 18.03 -16.30 -18.31
N LYS A 539 19.26 -16.51 -18.78
CA LYS A 539 20.41 -15.65 -18.46
C LYS A 539 21.17 -15.26 -19.71
N ALA A 540 21.65 -14.02 -19.70
CA ALA A 540 22.55 -13.52 -20.73
C ALA A 540 23.99 -14.00 -20.49
N VAL A 541 24.68 -14.37 -21.57
CA VAL A 541 26.09 -14.75 -21.58
C VAL A 541 26.80 -14.17 -22.81
N GLU A 542 28.06 -13.87 -22.69
CA GLU A 542 28.88 -13.33 -23.78
C GLU A 542 29.96 -14.33 -24.15
N ILE A 543 30.07 -14.65 -25.46
CA ILE A 543 31.10 -15.49 -26.05
C ILE A 543 31.92 -14.63 -27.01
N SER A 544 33.21 -14.53 -26.76
CA SER A 544 34.16 -13.86 -27.65
C SER A 544 34.81 -14.84 -28.59
N VAL A 545 34.87 -14.51 -29.87
CA VAL A 545 35.54 -15.26 -30.93
C VAL A 545 36.70 -14.42 -31.45
N THR A 546 37.90 -14.96 -31.49
CA THR A 546 39.11 -14.31 -32.01
C THR A 546 39.54 -14.97 -33.31
N SER A 547 39.62 -14.21 -34.39
CA SER A 547 40.07 -14.69 -35.68
C SER A 547 41.58 -14.93 -35.73
N SER A 548 42.04 -15.76 -36.66
CA SER A 548 43.47 -15.90 -36.92
C SER A 548 44.06 -14.63 -37.53
N ASP A 549 45.30 -14.27 -37.12
CA ASP A 549 46.03 -13.14 -37.73
C ASP A 549 46.20 -13.30 -39.26
N SER A 550 46.07 -14.50 -39.79
CA SER A 550 46.15 -14.83 -41.24
C SER A 550 44.79 -15.00 -41.87
N ALA A 551 43.70 -14.66 -41.19
CA ALA A 551 42.35 -14.78 -41.77
C ALA A 551 42.22 -13.86 -43.00
N GLN A 552 41.68 -14.39 -44.10
CA GLN A 552 41.44 -13.61 -45.30
C GLN A 552 40.16 -12.80 -45.16
N GLU A 553 40.03 -11.70 -45.91
CA GLU A 553 38.75 -10.99 -45.98
C GLU A 553 37.63 -11.92 -46.45
N GLY A 554 36.48 -11.78 -45.83
CA GLY A 554 35.31 -12.60 -46.13
C GLY A 554 34.46 -12.89 -44.92
N SER A 555 33.33 -13.56 -45.15
CA SER A 555 32.39 -13.99 -44.10
C SER A 555 32.71 -15.38 -43.64
N TYR A 556 32.75 -15.57 -42.30
CA TYR A 556 33.03 -16.85 -41.66
C TYR A 556 31.86 -17.22 -40.80
N ASP A 557 31.33 -18.44 -41.00
CA ASP A 557 30.24 -18.98 -40.20
C ASP A 557 30.75 -19.38 -38.83
N ILE A 558 30.07 -18.90 -37.80
CA ILE A 558 30.26 -19.23 -36.38
C ILE A 558 29.01 -19.96 -35.91
N LEU A 559 29.15 -21.13 -35.28
CA LEU A 559 28.05 -21.86 -34.71
C LEU A 559 28.10 -21.74 -33.18
N LEU A 560 27.20 -20.92 -32.60
CA LEU A 560 27.08 -20.72 -31.17
C LEU A 560 26.23 -21.86 -30.60
N LYS A 561 26.66 -22.50 -29.51
CA LYS A 561 26.05 -23.70 -28.96
C LYS A 561 25.87 -23.56 -27.45
N ALA A 562 24.72 -23.97 -26.93
CA ALA A 562 24.51 -24.27 -25.50
C ALA A 562 24.15 -25.76 -25.37
N GLU A 563 24.74 -26.44 -24.41
CA GLU A 563 24.49 -27.87 -24.13
C GLU A 563 24.42 -28.14 -22.63
N ASN A 564 23.55 -29.06 -22.22
CA ASN A 564 23.48 -29.50 -20.85
C ASN A 564 24.82 -30.14 -20.44
N SER A 565 25.39 -29.73 -19.30
CA SER A 565 26.73 -30.19 -18.87
C SER A 565 26.78 -31.69 -18.49
N THR A 566 25.62 -32.29 -18.19
CA THR A 566 25.47 -33.69 -17.75
C THR A 566 24.94 -34.60 -18.85
N ASP A 567 24.18 -34.05 -19.82
CA ASP A 567 23.68 -34.75 -21.00
C ASP A 567 23.92 -33.93 -22.28
N LEU A 568 25.05 -34.15 -22.90
CA LEU A 568 25.49 -33.43 -24.10
C LEU A 568 24.58 -33.62 -25.33
N ALA A 569 23.65 -34.61 -25.30
CA ALA A 569 22.66 -34.80 -26.35
C ALA A 569 21.57 -33.69 -26.29
N LEU A 570 21.36 -33.10 -25.11
CA LEU A 570 20.45 -31.96 -24.90
C LEU A 570 21.20 -30.66 -25.22
N ALA A 571 21.23 -30.30 -26.49
CA ALA A 571 21.92 -29.11 -26.97
C ALA A 571 21.12 -28.37 -28.05
N THR A 572 21.38 -27.09 -28.16
CA THR A 572 20.84 -26.21 -29.21
C THR A 572 21.96 -25.33 -29.76
N SER A 573 21.89 -25.02 -31.05
CA SER A 573 22.88 -24.19 -31.71
C SER A 573 22.20 -23.16 -32.64
N ILE A 574 22.78 -21.95 -32.71
CA ILE A 574 22.35 -20.92 -33.63
C ILE A 574 23.52 -20.41 -34.46
N PRO A 575 23.31 -20.06 -35.75
CA PRO A 575 24.36 -19.54 -36.59
C PRO A 575 24.60 -18.04 -36.32
N ALA A 576 25.85 -17.61 -36.39
CA ALA A 576 26.32 -16.24 -36.42
C ALA A 576 27.43 -16.10 -37.48
N VAL A 577 27.80 -14.90 -37.84
CA VAL A 577 28.79 -14.60 -38.85
C VAL A 577 29.82 -13.63 -38.31
N TYR A 578 31.10 -13.97 -38.55
CA TYR A 578 32.19 -13.04 -38.35
C TYR A 578 32.74 -12.58 -39.70
N GLN A 579 32.60 -11.30 -40.01
CA GLN A 579 33.06 -10.67 -41.24
C GLN A 579 34.47 -10.12 -41.03
N ILE A 580 35.46 -10.68 -41.77
CA ILE A 580 36.80 -10.13 -41.82
C ILE A 580 36.84 -9.03 -42.88
N GLU A 581 37.22 -7.84 -42.44
CA GLU A 581 37.36 -6.67 -43.32
C GLU A 581 38.77 -6.55 -43.85
N PRO A 582 38.96 -5.95 -45.09
CA PRO A 582 40.27 -5.77 -45.65
C PRO A 582 41.16 -4.87 -44.79
N SER A 583 42.45 -5.22 -44.65
CA SER A 583 43.40 -4.38 -43.93
C SER A 583 43.76 -3.14 -44.74
N VAL A 584 43.16 -2.01 -44.44
CA VAL A 584 43.61 -0.70 -44.97
C VAL A 584 44.91 -0.35 -44.24
N GLN A 585 45.91 0.21 -44.96
CA GLN A 585 47.04 0.85 -44.25
C GLN A 585 46.49 1.95 -43.38
N THR A 586 46.27 1.63 -42.12
CA THR A 586 45.59 2.49 -41.16
C THR A 586 46.58 3.46 -40.56
N CYS A 587 46.10 4.66 -40.35
CA CYS A 587 46.62 5.56 -39.38
C CYS A 587 46.88 4.77 -38.07
N GLU A 588 48.13 4.72 -37.65
CA GLU A 588 48.47 4.20 -36.29
C GLU A 588 48.31 5.31 -35.28
N MET A 589 47.22 5.27 -34.54
CA MET A 589 47.06 6.16 -33.37
C MET A 589 48.00 5.75 -32.26
N ALA A 590 48.54 6.73 -31.57
CA ALA A 590 49.43 6.51 -30.42
C ALA A 590 48.93 7.32 -29.22
N ASN A 591 49.32 6.83 -28.04
CA ASN A 591 49.00 7.58 -26.85
C ASN A 591 49.61 8.98 -26.87
N PRO A 592 48.85 10.05 -26.62
CA PRO A 592 49.44 11.40 -26.53
C PRO A 592 50.41 11.48 -25.32
N THR A 593 51.24 12.49 -25.31
CA THR A 593 52.04 12.83 -24.14
C THR A 593 51.33 13.96 -23.39
N LEU A 594 51.17 13.83 -22.07
CA LEU A 594 50.51 14.84 -21.22
C LEU A 594 51.42 15.19 -20.06
N THR A 595 51.52 16.49 -19.74
CA THR A 595 52.13 16.97 -18.49
C THR A 595 51.16 17.91 -17.80
N LEU A 596 51.15 17.95 -16.45
CA LEU A 596 50.28 18.80 -15.64
C LEU A 596 51.14 19.52 -14.58
N VAL A 597 51.11 20.84 -14.59
CA VAL A 597 51.90 21.68 -13.67
C VAL A 597 50.96 22.63 -12.95
N ALA A 598 51.04 22.67 -11.62
CA ALA A 598 50.31 23.66 -10.84
C ALA A 598 50.91 25.08 -11.04
N ASN A 599 50.07 26.07 -11.28
CA ASN A 599 50.49 27.46 -11.48
C ASN A 599 50.85 28.17 -10.16
N SER A 600 50.58 27.58 -8.98
CA SER A 600 50.94 28.02 -7.68
C SER A 600 51.30 26.84 -6.78
N ALA A 601 52.27 27.03 -5.89
CA ALA A 601 52.60 26.06 -4.83
C ALA A 601 51.94 26.39 -3.47
N ALA A 602 51.01 27.35 -3.45
CA ALA A 602 50.31 27.77 -2.23
C ALA A 602 49.31 26.68 -1.76
N GLU A 603 48.98 26.72 -0.47
CA GLU A 603 47.84 26.00 0.11
C GLU A 603 46.59 26.87 -0.05
N PHE A 604 45.45 26.23 -0.31
CA PHE A 604 44.19 26.88 -0.62
C PHE A 604 43.17 26.57 0.47
N GLU A 605 42.37 27.54 0.85
CA GLU A 605 41.18 27.31 1.69
C GLU A 605 40.17 26.34 1.00
N PRO A 606 39.42 25.54 1.75
CA PRO A 606 38.33 24.73 1.16
C PRO A 606 37.39 25.60 0.33
N GLY A 607 37.02 25.14 -0.86
CA GLY A 607 36.21 25.89 -1.83
C GLY A 607 36.99 26.85 -2.73
N ALA A 608 38.30 26.99 -2.59
CA ALA A 608 39.11 27.89 -3.44
C ALA A 608 39.46 27.26 -4.81
N ILE A 609 39.85 28.08 -5.76
CA ILE A 609 40.19 27.69 -7.13
C ILE A 609 41.72 27.64 -7.29
N ALA A 610 42.25 26.50 -7.72
CA ALA A 610 43.63 26.36 -8.18
C ALA A 610 43.70 26.19 -9.71
N ASN A 611 44.70 26.81 -10.35
CA ASN A 611 44.89 26.71 -11.78
C ASN A 611 46.13 25.86 -12.11
N TYR A 612 46.01 25.04 -13.18
CA TYR A 612 47.03 24.16 -13.70
C TYR A 612 47.24 24.40 -15.17
N THR A 613 48.47 24.19 -15.64
CA THR A 613 48.80 24.17 -17.06
C THR A 613 49.01 22.72 -17.51
N ALA A 614 48.16 22.23 -18.40
CA ALA A 614 48.28 20.93 -19.05
C ALA A 614 48.89 21.11 -20.43
N THR A 615 50.03 20.44 -20.71
CA THR A 615 50.67 20.44 -22.02
C THR A 615 50.49 19.06 -22.68
N ILE A 616 49.93 19.02 -23.85
CA ILE A 616 49.61 17.80 -24.60
C ILE A 616 50.28 17.78 -25.98
N THR A 617 50.83 16.60 -26.40
CA THR A 617 51.42 16.34 -27.69
C THR A 617 50.70 15.18 -28.38
N ASN A 618 50.31 15.31 -29.64
CA ASN A 618 49.75 14.23 -30.44
C ASN A 618 50.90 13.37 -31.03
N ASN A 619 50.95 12.09 -30.64
CA ASN A 619 51.98 11.14 -31.09
C ASN A 619 51.52 10.18 -32.21
N ASP A 620 50.36 10.41 -32.81
CA ASP A 620 49.83 9.57 -33.89
C ASP A 620 50.79 9.57 -35.11
N SER A 621 50.75 8.51 -35.93
CA SER A 621 51.53 8.41 -37.16
C SER A 621 51.11 9.49 -38.18
N GLN A 622 52.01 9.81 -39.11
CA GLN A 622 51.77 10.86 -40.14
C GLN A 622 50.60 10.56 -41.10
N ALA A 623 50.13 9.35 -41.11
CA ALA A 623 48.95 8.93 -41.92
C ALA A 623 47.62 9.30 -41.24
N CYS A 624 47.63 9.82 -40.04
CA CYS A 624 46.44 10.20 -39.30
C CYS A 624 45.98 11.62 -39.61
N GLU A 625 44.69 11.79 -39.76
CA GLU A 625 44.07 13.13 -39.72
C GLU A 625 44.30 13.76 -38.34
N PRO A 626 44.25 15.10 -38.21
CA PRO A 626 44.38 15.76 -36.90
C PRO A 626 43.40 15.18 -35.87
N ALA A 627 43.89 14.79 -34.71
CA ALA A 627 43.12 14.21 -33.65
C ALA A 627 42.64 15.25 -32.65
N ASN A 628 41.42 15.07 -32.17
CA ASN A 628 40.90 15.86 -31.07
C ASN A 628 41.10 15.10 -29.76
N PHE A 629 41.69 15.79 -28.80
CA PHE A 629 41.93 15.26 -27.46
C PHE A 629 41.04 16.00 -26.46
N GLN A 630 40.23 15.26 -25.71
CA GLN A 630 39.51 15.80 -24.57
C GLN A 630 40.36 15.69 -23.33
N ILE A 631 40.60 16.81 -22.67
CA ILE A 631 41.39 16.90 -21.45
C ILE A 631 40.43 17.13 -20.30
N ASN A 632 40.34 16.14 -19.40
CA ASN A 632 39.56 16.17 -18.20
C ASN A 632 40.47 16.02 -16.99
N ALA A 633 40.16 16.73 -15.90
CA ALA A 633 40.82 16.45 -14.64
C ALA A 633 39.93 15.56 -13.78
N ASN A 634 40.49 14.49 -13.26
CA ASN A 634 39.90 13.67 -12.23
C ASN A 634 40.25 14.27 -10.87
N VAL A 635 39.24 14.65 -10.14
CA VAL A 635 39.37 15.32 -8.84
C VAL A 635 38.55 14.52 -7.80
N PRO A 636 38.80 14.71 -6.50
CA PRO A 636 37.98 14.10 -5.47
C PRO A 636 36.48 14.38 -5.65
N GLU A 637 35.63 13.50 -5.12
CA GLU A 637 34.17 13.64 -5.16
C GLU A 637 33.71 14.98 -4.56
N GLY A 638 32.78 15.64 -5.21
CA GLY A 638 32.28 16.97 -4.79
C GLY A 638 33.12 18.16 -5.32
N TRP A 639 34.32 17.93 -5.87
CA TRP A 639 35.13 18.98 -6.45
C TRP A 639 34.74 19.32 -7.87
N VAL A 640 35.03 20.52 -8.32
CA VAL A 640 34.66 20.99 -9.66
C VAL A 640 35.92 21.29 -10.46
N THR A 641 35.93 20.89 -11.75
CA THR A 641 37.03 21.15 -12.69
C THR A 641 36.52 21.62 -14.03
N THR A 642 37.35 22.34 -14.77
CA THR A 642 37.09 22.68 -16.16
C THR A 642 37.64 21.60 -17.08
N ASN A 643 36.91 21.34 -18.16
CA ASN A 643 37.29 20.43 -19.23
C ASN A 643 37.71 21.25 -20.46
N SER A 644 38.64 20.74 -21.24
CA SER A 644 39.09 21.40 -22.45
C SER A 644 39.25 20.40 -23.60
N VAL A 645 39.28 20.90 -24.87
CA VAL A 645 39.52 20.09 -26.06
C VAL A 645 40.62 20.76 -26.85
N ALA A 646 41.64 19.96 -27.24
CA ALA A 646 42.68 20.36 -28.15
C ALA A 646 42.61 19.56 -29.47
N SER A 647 42.70 20.25 -30.61
CA SER A 647 42.80 19.64 -31.92
C SER A 647 44.22 19.75 -32.39
N LEU A 648 44.90 18.60 -32.60
CA LEU A 648 46.32 18.54 -32.90
C LEU A 648 46.60 17.67 -34.09
N ALA A 649 47.43 18.16 -35.02
CA ALA A 649 47.98 17.34 -36.07
C ALA A 649 49.05 16.38 -35.49
N SER A 650 49.41 15.33 -36.24
CA SER A 650 50.48 14.42 -35.82
C SER A 650 51.75 15.16 -35.46
N GLY A 651 52.29 14.91 -34.28
CA GLY A 651 53.51 15.56 -33.73
C GLY A 651 53.31 16.96 -33.15
N GLU A 652 52.10 17.54 -33.19
CA GLU A 652 51.81 18.89 -32.68
C GLU A 652 51.63 18.88 -31.15
N THR A 653 52.10 20.01 -30.52
CA THR A 653 52.00 20.22 -29.06
C THR A 653 51.25 21.52 -28.72
N THR A 654 50.39 21.50 -27.74
CA THR A 654 49.74 22.73 -27.17
C THR A 654 49.65 22.70 -25.66
N SER A 655 49.47 23.90 -25.10
CA SER A 655 49.28 24.06 -23.63
C SER A 655 47.88 24.66 -23.35
N ILE A 656 47.17 24.13 -22.41
CA ILE A 656 45.83 24.56 -21.98
C ILE A 656 45.75 24.77 -20.49
N SER A 657 44.85 25.65 -20.03
CA SER A 657 44.64 25.91 -18.61
C SER A 657 43.46 25.07 -18.11
N LEU A 658 43.68 24.41 -16.96
CA LEU A 658 42.64 23.71 -16.20
C LEU A 658 42.46 24.38 -14.85
N SER A 659 41.25 24.57 -14.40
CA SER A 659 40.94 25.04 -13.06
C SER A 659 40.29 23.94 -12.25
N VAL A 660 40.68 23.82 -10.99
CA VAL A 660 40.14 22.90 -10.00
C VAL A 660 39.66 23.68 -8.80
N THR A 661 38.41 23.49 -8.43
CA THR A 661 37.82 24.08 -7.22
C THR A 661 37.57 22.95 -6.25
N SER A 662 38.12 23.04 -5.05
CA SER A 662 37.84 22.04 -4.01
C SER A 662 36.42 22.19 -3.47
N ASP A 663 35.90 21.13 -2.90
CA ASP A 663 34.65 21.21 -2.13
C ASP A 663 34.86 22.11 -0.92
N VAL A 664 33.82 22.84 -0.51
CA VAL A 664 33.88 23.70 0.69
C VAL A 664 34.06 22.92 1.98
N SER A 665 33.81 21.62 1.94
CA SER A 665 34.03 20.67 3.04
C SER A 665 35.32 19.86 2.90
N ALA A 666 36.20 20.22 1.98
CA ALA A 666 37.44 19.45 1.75
C ALA A 666 38.33 19.50 3.01
N GLU A 667 38.76 18.34 3.48
CA GLU A 667 39.69 18.24 4.62
C GLU A 667 41.07 18.78 4.29
N ALA A 668 41.78 19.26 5.33
CA ALA A 668 43.19 19.71 5.17
C ALA A 668 44.03 18.54 4.67
N GLY A 669 44.85 18.80 3.65
CA GLY A 669 45.67 17.75 3.12
C GLY A 669 46.14 18.00 1.69
N SER A 670 46.85 17.02 1.17
CA SER A 670 47.33 17.02 -0.21
C SER A 670 46.52 16.06 -1.03
N TYR A 671 45.87 16.56 -2.09
CA TYR A 671 45.00 15.81 -2.98
C TYR A 671 45.63 15.69 -4.36
N SER A 672 45.63 14.48 -4.92
CA SER A 672 46.09 14.26 -6.30
C SER A 672 45.06 14.78 -7.30
N ILE A 673 45.50 15.57 -8.24
CA ILE A 673 44.74 16.01 -9.40
C ILE A 673 45.30 15.30 -10.61
N ASP A 674 44.51 14.41 -11.19
CA ASP A 674 44.93 13.56 -12.32
C ASP A 674 44.29 14.06 -13.61
N ALA A 675 45.04 14.75 -14.45
CA ALA A 675 44.56 15.09 -15.78
C ALA A 675 44.69 13.90 -16.72
N ILE A 676 43.64 13.69 -17.54
CA ILE A 676 43.58 12.68 -18.55
C ILE A 676 43.28 13.36 -19.89
N ALA A 677 44.20 13.21 -20.84
CA ALA A 677 43.97 13.57 -22.21
C ALA A 677 43.53 12.32 -22.96
N THR A 678 42.35 12.33 -23.55
CA THR A 678 41.74 11.19 -24.26
C THR A 678 41.48 11.57 -25.69
N ASN A 679 41.92 10.77 -26.63
CA ASN A 679 41.56 10.95 -28.03
C ASN A 679 40.05 10.78 -28.22
N THR A 680 39.37 11.74 -28.85
CA THR A 680 37.90 11.71 -28.97
C THR A 680 37.40 10.70 -29.98
N LEU A 681 38.25 10.21 -30.86
CA LEU A 681 37.93 9.17 -31.84
C LEU A 681 38.08 7.79 -31.23
N ASP A 682 39.10 7.62 -30.35
CA ASP A 682 39.31 6.37 -29.64
C ASP A 682 39.88 6.65 -28.23
N ALA A 683 39.04 6.41 -27.23
CA ALA A 683 39.37 6.65 -25.82
C ALA A 683 40.46 5.75 -25.24
N SER A 684 40.87 4.68 -25.95
CA SER A 684 41.98 3.83 -25.55
C SER A 684 43.32 4.57 -25.67
N TYR A 685 43.41 5.53 -26.61
CA TYR A 685 44.58 6.40 -26.72
C TYR A 685 44.49 7.59 -25.79
N ASN A 686 45.11 7.45 -24.64
CA ASN A 686 45.08 8.45 -23.61
C ASN A 686 46.41 8.58 -22.90
N ALA A 687 46.62 9.70 -22.25
CA ALA A 687 47.74 9.95 -21.35
C ALA A 687 47.25 10.55 -20.03
N ARG A 688 48.02 10.30 -19.01
CA ARG A 688 47.73 10.82 -17.66
C ARG A 688 48.90 11.59 -17.13
N ALA A 689 48.61 12.67 -16.42
CA ALA A 689 49.60 13.45 -15.67
C ALA A 689 48.96 13.90 -14.37
N SER A 690 49.72 13.83 -13.30
CA SER A 690 49.23 14.16 -11.97
C SER A 690 49.91 15.41 -11.41
N SER A 691 49.20 16.18 -10.63
CA SER A 691 49.68 17.30 -9.84
C SER A 691 49.03 17.29 -8.47
N VAL A 692 49.34 18.22 -7.59
CA VAL A 692 48.83 18.22 -6.21
C VAL A 692 48.08 19.53 -5.97
N TYR A 693 46.90 19.39 -5.36
CA TYR A 693 46.12 20.45 -4.75
C TYR A 693 46.28 20.32 -3.23
N LYS A 694 46.68 21.38 -2.56
CA LYS A 694 46.84 21.39 -1.10
C LYS A 694 45.70 22.20 -0.47
N VAL A 695 44.96 21.59 0.44
CA VAL A 695 43.92 22.23 1.26
C VAL A 695 44.55 22.60 2.61
N ALA A 696 44.35 23.86 3.03
CA ALA A 696 44.80 24.37 4.31
C ALA A 696 44.02 23.72 5.47
N GLU A 697 44.65 23.61 6.64
CA GLU A 697 44.03 23.07 7.84
C GLU A 697 43.00 24.08 8.39
N VAL A 698 41.73 23.72 8.30
CA VAL A 698 40.64 24.47 8.93
C VAL A 698 40.35 23.79 10.26
N THR A 699 40.46 24.50 11.35
CA THR A 699 40.05 23.97 12.65
C THR A 699 38.55 23.95 12.72
N PRO A 700 37.93 22.77 12.72
CA PRO A 700 36.49 22.70 12.77
C PRO A 700 35.93 23.18 14.11
N THR A 701 34.92 24.01 14.07
CA THR A 701 34.15 24.45 15.25
C THR A 701 32.95 23.55 15.46
N CYS A 702 32.72 23.15 16.68
CA CYS A 702 31.51 22.41 17.05
C CYS A 702 30.26 23.24 16.73
N GLU A 703 29.38 22.74 15.85
CA GLU A 703 28.05 23.29 15.60
C GLU A 703 27.01 22.47 16.37
N LEU A 704 26.38 23.13 17.34
CA LEU A 704 25.27 22.53 18.08
C LEU A 704 23.95 22.71 17.30
N SER A 705 23.22 21.61 17.10
CA SER A 705 21.91 21.59 16.42
C SER A 705 20.84 21.00 17.34
N PRO A 706 19.57 21.44 17.23
CA PRO A 706 18.48 20.82 17.97
C PRO A 706 18.41 19.32 17.70
N PRO A 707 18.23 18.48 18.73
CA PRO A 707 18.10 17.04 18.53
C PRO A 707 16.78 16.72 17.80
N LEU A 708 16.68 15.55 17.20
CA LEU A 708 15.42 15.02 16.65
C LEU A 708 14.78 14.09 17.68
N LEU A 709 13.54 14.38 18.06
CA LEU A 709 12.72 13.58 18.95
C LEU A 709 11.57 12.94 18.15
N THR A 710 11.48 11.60 18.18
CA THR A 710 10.44 10.84 17.48
C THR A 710 9.82 9.82 18.41
N PHE A 711 8.51 9.58 18.31
CA PHE A 711 7.77 8.63 19.16
C PHE A 711 7.38 7.39 18.36
N SER A 712 7.39 6.23 19.02
CA SER A 712 6.90 4.97 18.45
C SER A 712 5.37 4.87 18.48
N SER A 713 4.71 5.58 19.39
CA SER A 713 3.26 5.74 19.47
C SER A 713 2.96 7.16 19.94
N LEU A 714 2.01 7.81 19.30
CA LEU A 714 1.58 9.17 19.68
C LEU A 714 0.38 9.15 20.63
N VAL A 715 -0.39 8.08 20.66
CA VAL A 715 -1.60 7.95 21.47
C VAL A 715 -1.46 6.75 22.38
N GLN A 716 -1.80 6.92 23.65
CA GLN A 716 -1.92 5.85 24.63
C GLN A 716 -3.23 6.02 25.41
N GLU A 717 -3.85 4.91 25.77
CA GLU A 717 -5.14 4.88 26.42
C GLU A 717 -5.03 4.21 27.79
N GLY A 718 -5.78 4.71 28.77
CA GLY A 718 -5.82 4.15 30.12
C GLY A 718 -6.94 4.74 30.95
N ASN A 719 -7.11 4.26 32.16
CA ASN A 719 -8.08 4.79 33.09
C ASN A 719 -7.49 5.98 33.87
N ALA A 720 -8.33 6.73 34.55
CA ALA A 720 -7.87 7.76 35.47
C ALA A 720 -6.97 7.14 36.56
N GLY A 721 -5.82 7.73 36.84
CA GLY A 721 -4.80 7.21 37.74
C GLY A 721 -3.75 6.30 37.12
N ASP A 722 -3.95 5.84 35.87
CA ASP A 722 -2.99 4.98 35.20
C ASP A 722 -1.69 5.71 34.83
N THR A 723 -0.60 4.96 34.71
CA THR A 723 0.67 5.43 34.19
C THR A 723 0.87 4.88 32.78
N LEU A 724 0.87 5.74 31.79
CA LEU A 724 1.15 5.38 30.39
C LEU A 724 2.61 5.68 30.03
N VAL A 725 3.19 4.85 29.17
CA VAL A 725 4.60 4.92 28.78
C VAL A 725 4.71 5.26 27.30
N TYR A 726 5.33 6.39 27.01
CA TYR A 726 5.61 6.81 25.62
C TYR A 726 7.08 6.54 25.30
N SER A 727 7.31 5.64 24.38
CA SER A 727 8.65 5.33 23.92
C SER A 727 9.06 6.30 22.80
N ALA A 728 10.13 7.02 23.02
CA ALA A 728 10.68 7.98 22.07
C ALA A 728 12.12 7.61 21.67
N THR A 729 12.53 8.01 20.48
CA THR A 729 13.91 7.95 20.03
C THR A 729 14.44 9.37 19.93
N LEU A 730 15.48 9.68 20.68
CA LEU A 730 16.23 10.94 20.60
C LEU A 730 17.46 10.73 19.74
N THR A 731 17.66 11.58 18.73
CA THR A 731 18.83 11.56 17.85
C THR A 731 19.57 12.90 17.96
N SER A 732 20.86 12.85 18.26
CA SER A 732 21.72 14.04 18.21
C SER A 732 21.97 14.46 16.76
N GLN A 733 21.78 15.76 16.47
CA GLN A 733 22.05 16.36 15.16
C GLN A 733 23.27 17.32 15.18
N ASN A 734 24.03 17.29 16.26
CA ASN A 734 25.23 18.09 16.39
C ASN A 734 26.28 17.69 15.35
N GLY A 735 27.15 18.65 15.01
CA GLY A 735 28.26 18.41 14.11
C GLY A 735 29.23 17.35 14.67
N PRO A 736 29.99 16.65 13.80
CA PRO A 736 30.86 15.53 14.20
C PRO A 736 32.00 15.94 15.14
N GLU A 737 32.30 17.24 15.22
CA GLU A 737 33.37 17.80 16.07
C GLU A 737 32.86 18.21 17.47
N CYS A 738 31.63 17.93 17.78
CA CYS A 738 31.08 18.17 19.10
C CYS A 738 31.33 16.99 20.02
N ASP A 739 31.77 17.30 21.26
CA ASP A 739 31.75 16.34 22.35
C ASP A 739 30.32 15.84 22.62
N SER A 740 30.19 14.78 23.41
CA SER A 740 28.86 14.27 23.76
C SER A 740 28.04 15.33 24.50
N VAL A 741 26.83 15.59 24.03
CA VAL A 741 25.91 16.58 24.60
C VAL A 741 24.84 15.88 25.43
N SER A 742 24.58 16.41 26.61
CA SER A 742 23.55 15.91 27.50
C SER A 742 22.20 16.59 27.25
N TYR A 743 21.16 15.79 27.16
CA TYR A 743 19.79 16.24 26.96
C TYR A 743 18.93 15.85 28.16
N THR A 744 18.04 16.73 28.57
CA THR A 744 16.99 16.47 29.55
C THR A 744 15.67 16.32 28.85
N ILE A 745 15.03 15.17 29.02
CA ILE A 745 13.71 14.85 28.44
C ILE A 745 12.69 14.98 29.57
N SER A 746 11.63 15.77 29.35
CA SER A 746 10.53 16.00 30.28
C SER A 746 9.20 16.16 29.51
N ALA A 747 8.10 16.07 30.21
CA ALA A 747 6.78 16.28 29.64
C ALA A 747 5.98 17.30 30.48
N ASP A 748 5.29 18.21 29.79
CA ASP A 748 4.32 19.11 30.40
C ASP A 748 2.98 18.40 30.54
N VAL A 749 2.53 18.22 31.75
CA VAL A 749 1.31 17.46 32.06
C VAL A 749 0.26 18.35 32.74
N PRO A 750 -1.03 18.02 32.64
CA PRO A 750 -2.10 18.75 33.33
C PRO A 750 -1.88 18.83 34.84
N SER A 751 -2.49 19.84 35.47
CA SER A 751 -2.38 20.02 36.93
C SER A 751 -2.88 18.78 37.70
N GLY A 752 -2.10 18.30 38.63
CA GLY A 752 -2.38 17.10 39.40
C GLY A 752 -1.88 15.78 38.77
N TRP A 753 -1.36 15.84 37.56
CA TRP A 753 -0.70 14.70 36.90
C TRP A 753 0.80 14.74 37.21
N SER A 754 1.48 13.65 36.87
CA SER A 754 2.94 13.59 37.02
C SER A 754 3.60 12.98 35.78
N SER A 755 4.82 13.39 35.51
CA SER A 755 5.63 12.81 34.45
C SER A 755 7.05 12.50 34.91
N SER A 756 7.70 11.57 34.22
CA SER A 756 9.12 11.26 34.45
C SER A 756 10.01 12.30 33.76
N THR A 757 11.14 12.61 34.41
CA THR A 757 12.22 13.37 33.79
C THR A 757 13.44 12.48 33.64
N ARG A 758 14.09 12.51 32.47
CA ARG A 758 15.28 11.69 32.19
C ARG A 758 16.39 12.51 31.55
N GLN A 759 17.63 12.17 31.89
CA GLN A 759 18.82 12.74 31.24
C GLN A 759 19.54 11.65 30.44
N ILE A 760 20.06 12.03 29.28
CA ILE A 760 20.85 11.17 28.41
C ILE A 760 21.90 11.99 27.68
N SER A 761 23.09 11.44 27.53
CA SER A 761 24.18 12.06 26.75
C SER A 761 24.33 11.31 25.45
N LEU A 762 24.45 12.05 24.36
CA LEU A 762 24.57 11.51 23.00
C LEU A 762 25.76 12.14 22.29
N GLU A 763 26.60 11.34 21.65
CA GLU A 763 27.57 11.76 20.68
C GLU A 763 26.90 12.28 19.39
N SER A 764 27.64 12.95 18.53
CA SER A 764 27.17 13.38 17.22
C SER A 764 26.53 12.21 16.45
N GLY A 765 25.32 12.41 15.95
CA GLY A 765 24.55 11.41 15.18
C GLY A 765 24.06 10.19 15.97
N GLN A 766 24.38 10.08 17.25
CA GLN A 766 23.96 8.96 18.11
C GLN A 766 22.47 9.02 18.38
N LYS A 767 21.86 7.83 18.48
CA LYS A 767 20.44 7.62 18.80
C LYS A 767 20.30 6.86 20.10
N ALA A 768 19.32 7.25 20.91
CA ALA A 768 18.92 6.47 22.06
C ALA A 768 17.42 6.45 22.24
N ASN A 769 16.92 5.31 22.70
CA ASN A 769 15.53 5.17 23.09
C ASN A 769 15.32 5.64 24.52
N VAL A 770 14.31 6.43 24.73
CA VAL A 770 13.92 6.97 26.02
C VAL A 770 12.41 6.72 26.24
N GLU A 771 12.08 6.45 27.49
CA GLU A 771 10.69 6.28 27.88
C GLU A 771 10.27 7.48 28.71
N VAL A 772 9.13 8.07 28.36
CA VAL A 772 8.49 9.13 29.10
C VAL A 772 7.21 8.55 29.72
N MET A 773 7.18 8.46 31.02
CA MET A 773 6.03 7.99 31.77
C MET A 773 5.18 9.17 32.18
N VAL A 774 3.89 9.09 31.92
CA VAL A 774 2.87 10.09 32.29
C VAL A 774 1.81 9.39 33.12
N THR A 775 1.57 9.86 34.32
CA THR A 775 0.52 9.34 35.22
C THR A 775 -0.57 10.36 35.36
N SER A 776 -1.79 9.99 35.01
CA SER A 776 -2.95 10.87 35.16
C SER A 776 -3.39 10.97 36.63
N ALA A 777 -4.14 12.02 36.96
CA ALA A 777 -4.74 12.12 38.29
C ALA A 777 -5.85 11.03 38.47
N GLU A 778 -6.03 10.50 39.66
CA GLU A 778 -7.08 9.52 39.96
C GLU A 778 -8.51 10.04 39.69
N ASN A 779 -8.66 11.34 39.62
CA ASN A 779 -9.92 12.03 39.32
C ASN A 779 -9.91 12.72 37.95
N ALA A 780 -9.04 12.33 37.05
CA ALA A 780 -9.01 12.85 35.69
C ALA A 780 -10.31 12.47 34.97
N THR A 781 -10.90 13.43 34.28
CA THR A 781 -12.13 13.20 33.53
C THR A 781 -11.82 12.47 32.21
N GLU A 782 -12.79 11.75 31.67
CA GLU A 782 -12.70 11.20 30.33
C GLU A 782 -12.30 12.28 29.32
N GLY A 783 -11.53 11.90 28.32
CA GLY A 783 -11.13 12.83 27.28
C GLY A 783 -9.70 12.60 26.79
N GLU A 784 -9.33 13.40 25.82
CA GLU A 784 -8.03 13.40 25.19
C GLU A 784 -7.19 14.55 25.77
N TYR A 785 -6.01 14.20 26.24
CA TYR A 785 -5.09 15.16 26.85
C TYR A 785 -3.79 15.21 26.06
N SER A 786 -3.56 16.35 25.43
CA SER A 786 -2.33 16.58 24.67
C SER A 786 -1.18 16.87 25.63
N ILE A 787 -0.15 16.04 25.60
CA ILE A 787 1.04 16.12 26.43
C ILE A 787 2.22 16.57 25.58
N GLN A 788 2.81 17.71 25.90
CA GLN A 788 4.03 18.16 25.23
C GLN A 788 5.25 17.55 25.88
N VAL A 789 6.11 16.94 25.08
CA VAL A 789 7.39 16.36 25.52
C VAL A 789 8.52 17.17 24.93
N HIS A 790 9.45 17.55 25.78
CA HIS A 790 10.60 18.38 25.44
C HIS A 790 11.90 17.62 25.65
N ALA A 791 12.83 17.75 24.71
CA ALA A 791 14.22 17.34 24.89
C ALA A 791 15.10 18.59 24.81
N LEU A 792 15.67 18.99 25.92
CA LEU A 792 16.46 20.23 26.09
C LEU A 792 17.93 19.89 26.27
N SER A 793 18.80 20.53 25.50
CA SER A 793 20.25 20.47 25.73
C SER A 793 20.62 21.17 27.04
N THR A 794 21.44 20.53 27.86
CA THR A 794 21.87 21.06 29.15
C THR A 794 23.08 22.04 29.02
N GLU A 795 23.73 22.13 27.87
CA GLU A 795 24.96 22.86 27.65
C GLU A 795 24.75 24.23 26.99
N SER A 796 23.75 24.37 26.13
CA SER A 796 23.58 25.63 25.38
C SER A 796 22.31 26.41 25.72
N GLY A 797 21.32 25.79 26.32
CA GLY A 797 19.97 26.36 26.48
C GLY A 797 19.23 26.64 25.14
N GLU A 798 19.92 26.51 24.02
CA GLU A 798 19.41 26.67 22.65
C GLU A 798 19.43 25.28 21.94
N GLY A 799 18.43 24.59 21.88
CA GLY A 799 18.33 23.29 21.22
C GLY A 799 17.23 22.47 21.86
N VAL A 800 15.99 22.87 21.59
CA VAL A 800 14.80 22.20 22.09
C VAL A 800 14.19 21.39 20.95
N ALA A 801 14.07 20.09 21.11
CA ALA A 801 13.15 19.30 20.31
C ALA A 801 11.85 19.12 21.08
N ASN A 802 10.75 19.34 20.39
CA ASN A 802 9.40 19.22 20.95
C ASN A 802 8.65 18.12 20.20
N GLY A 803 7.85 17.37 20.93
CA GLY A 803 6.91 16.43 20.36
C GLY A 803 5.63 16.42 21.17
N VAL A 804 4.55 16.02 20.58
CA VAL A 804 3.23 15.95 21.23
C VAL A 804 2.77 14.51 21.22
N VAL A 805 2.34 14.04 22.38
CA VAL A 805 1.68 12.73 22.53
C VAL A 805 0.33 12.94 23.20
N GLU A 806 -0.56 12.02 22.98
CA GLU A 806 -1.94 12.07 23.49
C GLU A 806 -2.14 11.00 24.57
N TYR A 807 -2.66 11.42 25.69
CA TYR A 807 -3.12 10.57 26.77
C TYR A 807 -4.64 10.54 26.76
N ARG A 808 -5.27 9.41 26.48
CA ARG A 808 -6.71 9.26 26.42
C ARG A 808 -7.22 8.53 27.65
N ILE A 809 -8.11 9.19 28.39
CA ILE A 809 -8.83 8.58 29.51
C ILE A 809 -10.09 7.90 28.97
N LEU A 810 -10.20 6.61 29.19
CA LEU A 810 -11.31 5.79 28.70
C LEU A 810 -12.55 5.95 29.55
N VAL A 811 -13.71 5.89 28.92
CA VAL A 811 -15.00 5.75 29.59
C VAL A 811 -15.18 4.28 30.00
N ILE A 812 -15.38 4.04 31.27
CA ILE A 812 -15.90 2.75 31.70
C ILE A 812 -17.42 2.81 31.51
N ALA A 813 -17.91 2.18 30.45
CA ALA A 813 -19.35 2.10 30.23
C ALA A 813 -19.99 1.28 31.34
N ASN A 814 -20.95 1.88 32.03
CA ASN A 814 -21.75 1.18 33.02
C ASN A 814 -22.61 0.10 32.35
N LEU A 815 -22.41 -1.13 32.69
CA LEU A 815 -23.21 -2.27 32.23
C LEU A 815 -24.52 -2.36 33.01
N SER A 816 -25.54 -2.96 32.44
CA SER A 816 -26.84 -3.11 33.09
C SER A 816 -26.80 -4.25 34.08
N PRO A 817 -27.52 -4.11 35.22
CA PRO A 817 -27.64 -5.17 36.22
C PRO A 817 -28.36 -6.39 35.63
N VAL A 818 -28.09 -7.52 36.19
CA VAL A 818 -28.74 -8.81 35.87
C VAL A 818 -29.72 -9.19 36.97
N ALA A 819 -30.99 -9.13 36.68
CA ALA A 819 -32.06 -9.55 37.58
C ALA A 819 -32.44 -11.00 37.30
N ASN A 820 -32.53 -11.84 38.37
CA ASN A 820 -32.87 -13.25 38.25
C ASN A 820 -34.18 -13.54 38.98
N ASP A 821 -34.98 -14.42 38.41
CA ASP A 821 -36.27 -14.77 38.99
C ASP A 821 -36.17 -15.43 40.39
N ASP A 822 -37.07 -15.05 41.28
CA ASP A 822 -37.15 -15.58 42.63
C ASP A 822 -38.30 -16.56 42.81
N SER A 823 -38.12 -17.47 43.71
CA SER A 823 -39.18 -18.42 44.10
C SER A 823 -39.32 -18.51 45.59
N VAL A 824 -40.49 -18.19 46.12
CA VAL A 824 -40.79 -18.17 47.53
C VAL A 824 -41.91 -19.13 47.86
N ALA A 825 -41.61 -20.08 48.74
CA ALA A 825 -42.56 -21.04 49.28
C ALA A 825 -43.12 -20.54 50.62
N LEU A 826 -44.38 -20.22 50.68
CA LEU A 826 -45.08 -19.86 51.92
C LEU A 826 -45.54 -21.11 52.63
N THR A 827 -45.20 -21.24 53.88
CA THR A 827 -45.70 -22.34 54.78
C THR A 827 -47.01 -21.98 55.49
N ALA A 828 -47.34 -20.67 55.54
CA ALA A 828 -48.53 -20.10 56.08
C ALA A 828 -48.93 -18.84 55.27
N LYS A 829 -50.16 -18.34 55.50
CA LYS A 829 -50.66 -17.09 54.87
C LYS A 829 -50.21 -15.87 55.71
N GLU A 830 -48.94 -15.76 55.93
CA GLU A 830 -48.33 -14.67 56.68
C GLU A 830 -47.58 -13.71 55.76
N VAL A 831 -47.41 -12.49 56.27
CA VAL A 831 -46.60 -11.48 55.53
C VAL A 831 -45.15 -11.98 55.47
N THR A 832 -44.59 -12.03 54.31
CA THR A 832 -43.26 -12.59 54.10
C THR A 832 -42.36 -11.54 53.45
N GLU A 833 -41.20 -11.35 54.05
CA GLU A 833 -40.12 -10.54 53.45
C GLU A 833 -39.34 -11.38 52.42
N ILE A 834 -39.03 -10.77 51.32
CA ILE A 834 -38.33 -11.37 50.19
C ILE A 834 -37.09 -10.53 49.90
N ASP A 835 -35.94 -11.17 49.91
CA ASP A 835 -34.66 -10.56 49.50
C ASP A 835 -34.47 -10.81 48.01
N ALA A 836 -35.10 -9.98 47.22
CA ALA A 836 -35.10 -10.17 45.79
C ALA A 836 -33.71 -9.85 45.15
N LEU A 837 -32.85 -9.15 45.86
CA LEU A 837 -31.47 -8.86 45.39
C LEU A 837 -30.47 -10.02 45.67
N ALA A 838 -30.91 -11.08 46.37
CA ALA A 838 -30.00 -12.12 46.84
C ALA A 838 -29.31 -12.95 45.73
N ASN A 839 -29.99 -13.05 44.57
CA ASN A 839 -29.52 -13.78 43.39
C ASN A 839 -29.21 -12.86 42.21
N ASP A 840 -29.36 -11.54 42.39
CA ASP A 840 -29.08 -10.54 41.36
C ASP A 840 -27.63 -10.09 41.45
N SER A 841 -27.10 -9.61 40.34
CA SER A 841 -25.71 -9.18 40.26
C SER A 841 -25.56 -7.99 39.28
N ASP A 842 -24.53 -7.25 39.51
CA ASP A 842 -24.11 -6.23 38.58
C ASP A 842 -22.74 -6.60 38.02
N PRO A 843 -22.54 -6.53 36.66
CA PRO A 843 -21.27 -6.89 36.03
C PRO A 843 -20.10 -5.97 36.44
N ASP A 844 -20.39 -4.71 36.75
CA ASP A 844 -19.39 -3.72 37.19
C ASP A 844 -19.22 -3.70 38.70
N GLY A 845 -20.09 -4.42 39.41
CA GLY A 845 -20.07 -4.54 40.87
C GLY A 845 -20.80 -3.40 41.59
N ASP A 846 -21.64 -2.68 40.86
CA ASP A 846 -22.41 -1.58 41.39
C ASP A 846 -23.47 -2.04 42.37
N LYS A 847 -23.83 -1.15 43.26
CA LYS A 847 -24.76 -1.47 44.32
C LYS A 847 -26.20 -1.47 43.84
N LEU A 848 -26.82 -2.64 43.81
CA LEU A 848 -28.19 -2.82 43.38
C LEU A 848 -29.21 -2.39 44.44
N GLN A 849 -30.32 -1.85 43.96
CA GLN A 849 -31.49 -1.52 44.76
C GLN A 849 -32.79 -1.78 44.00
N VAL A 850 -33.83 -2.19 44.70
CA VAL A 850 -35.18 -2.34 44.11
C VAL A 850 -35.79 -0.97 43.91
N VAL A 851 -36.12 -0.62 42.67
CA VAL A 851 -36.68 0.67 42.28
C VAL A 851 -38.14 0.59 41.83
N GLY A 852 -38.62 -0.63 41.53
CA GLY A 852 -39.99 -0.84 41.09
C GLY A 852 -40.50 -2.24 41.39
N PHE A 853 -41.80 -2.42 41.49
CA PHE A 853 -42.44 -3.74 41.60
C PHE A 853 -43.91 -3.67 41.18
N THR A 854 -44.46 -4.75 40.68
CA THR A 854 -45.90 -4.89 40.42
C THR A 854 -46.61 -5.54 41.60
N GLN A 855 -47.95 -5.50 41.60
CA GLN A 855 -48.76 -6.15 42.62
C GLN A 855 -49.09 -7.58 42.20
N GLY A 856 -49.07 -8.49 43.15
CA GLY A 856 -49.56 -9.83 42.93
C GLY A 856 -51.10 -9.86 42.73
N SER A 857 -51.59 -10.79 41.96
CA SER A 857 -53.04 -10.96 41.73
C SER A 857 -53.82 -11.45 42.91
N LYS A 858 -53.11 -12.04 43.91
CA LYS A 858 -53.67 -12.71 45.04
C LYS A 858 -53.05 -12.23 46.38
N GLY A 859 -52.26 -11.19 46.36
CA GLY A 859 -51.62 -10.55 47.47
C GLY A 859 -51.15 -9.14 47.13
N SER A 860 -50.76 -8.37 48.12
CA SER A 860 -50.14 -7.07 47.90
C SER A 860 -48.61 -7.10 48.14
N VAL A 861 -47.89 -6.32 47.36
CA VAL A 861 -46.45 -6.17 47.48
C VAL A 861 -46.12 -4.76 47.96
N SER A 862 -45.17 -4.61 48.85
CA SER A 862 -44.62 -3.34 49.29
C SER A 862 -43.12 -3.46 49.50
N LEU A 863 -42.40 -2.34 49.45
CA LEU A 863 -40.98 -2.27 49.75
C LEU A 863 -40.81 -1.77 51.18
N ASN A 864 -39.99 -2.44 51.99
CA ASN A 864 -39.68 -2.00 53.34
C ASN A 864 -38.49 -1.03 53.37
N SER A 865 -38.22 -0.44 54.53
CA SER A 865 -37.13 0.52 54.72
C SER A 865 -35.72 -0.08 54.57
N SER A 866 -35.60 -1.40 54.56
CA SER A 866 -34.33 -2.09 54.29
C SER A 866 -34.16 -2.52 52.82
N GLY A 867 -35.08 -2.11 51.95
CA GLY A 867 -34.99 -2.42 50.52
C GLY A 867 -35.45 -3.82 50.12
N ARG A 868 -36.14 -4.53 51.04
CA ARG A 868 -36.69 -5.88 50.78
C ARG A 868 -38.16 -5.76 50.35
N LEU A 869 -38.60 -6.61 49.45
CA LEU A 869 -40.00 -6.76 49.10
C LEU A 869 -40.76 -7.48 50.16
N VAL A 870 -41.93 -7.04 50.46
CA VAL A 870 -42.83 -7.60 51.47
C VAL A 870 -44.09 -8.05 50.75
N TYR A 871 -44.33 -9.34 50.70
CA TYR A 871 -45.53 -9.90 50.12
C TYR A 871 -46.56 -10.21 51.23
N SER A 872 -47.76 -9.68 51.08
CA SER A 872 -48.86 -9.87 51.98
C SER A 872 -49.99 -10.65 51.29
N PRO A 873 -50.14 -11.96 51.53
CA PRO A 873 -51.17 -12.76 50.86
C PRO A 873 -52.59 -12.30 51.24
N ALA A 874 -53.52 -12.25 50.30
CA ALA A 874 -54.94 -11.99 50.54
C ALA A 874 -55.53 -13.07 51.43
N LYS A 875 -56.58 -12.77 52.20
CA LYS A 875 -57.23 -13.72 53.11
C LYS A 875 -57.65 -15.02 52.45
N ASN A 876 -57.96 -14.99 51.18
CA ASN A 876 -58.39 -16.12 50.38
C ASN A 876 -57.33 -16.73 49.52
N PHE A 877 -56.01 -16.37 49.71
CA PHE A 877 -54.89 -16.84 48.95
C PHE A 877 -54.87 -18.37 48.93
N LYS A 878 -54.75 -18.93 47.68
CA LYS A 878 -54.61 -20.38 47.41
C LYS A 878 -53.72 -20.55 46.19
N GLY A 879 -52.88 -21.61 46.20
CA GLY A 879 -52.02 -21.99 45.08
C GLY A 879 -50.83 -21.05 44.97
N SER A 880 -50.68 -20.42 43.81
CA SER A 880 -49.54 -19.54 43.49
C SER A 880 -50.00 -18.12 43.17
N ASP A 881 -49.08 -17.19 43.31
CA ASP A 881 -49.14 -15.82 42.81
C ASP A 881 -47.78 -15.46 42.18
N SER A 882 -47.73 -14.36 41.47
CA SER A 882 -46.48 -13.82 41.00
C SER A 882 -46.58 -12.30 40.79
N PHE A 883 -45.43 -11.66 40.85
CA PHE A 883 -45.28 -10.26 40.58
C PHE A 883 -43.88 -10.01 40.06
N SER A 884 -43.65 -8.90 39.30
CA SER A 884 -42.32 -8.50 38.90
C SER A 884 -41.71 -7.47 39.83
N TYR A 885 -40.40 -7.42 39.83
CA TYR A 885 -39.65 -6.33 40.46
C TYR A 885 -38.57 -5.84 39.53
N THR A 886 -38.17 -4.59 39.69
CA THR A 886 -37.14 -3.93 38.88
C THR A 886 -36.03 -3.47 39.79
N ILE A 887 -34.81 -3.80 39.45
CA ILE A 887 -33.60 -3.36 40.16
C ILE A 887 -32.89 -2.29 39.32
N SER A 888 -32.06 -1.51 39.98
CA SER A 888 -31.20 -0.51 39.35
C SER A 888 -29.84 -0.46 40.03
N ASP A 889 -28.80 -0.26 39.26
CA ASP A 889 -27.43 0.08 39.61
C ASP A 889 -27.23 1.59 39.87
N GLY A 890 -28.23 2.40 39.52
CA GLY A 890 -28.24 3.87 39.61
C GLY A 890 -28.25 4.54 38.20
N GLN A 891 -27.91 3.81 37.13
CA GLN A 891 -27.98 4.28 35.77
C GLN A 891 -28.90 3.44 34.89
N ASN A 892 -28.78 2.12 34.97
CA ASN A 892 -29.55 1.14 34.21
C ASN A 892 -30.51 0.37 35.08
N THR A 893 -31.41 -0.38 34.48
CA THR A 893 -32.38 -1.21 35.19
C THR A 893 -32.56 -2.59 34.58
N ALA A 894 -32.85 -3.59 35.40
CA ALA A 894 -33.28 -4.90 34.95
C ALA A 894 -34.54 -5.35 35.72
N THR A 895 -35.31 -6.28 35.18
CA THR A 895 -36.57 -6.73 35.78
C THR A 895 -36.64 -8.25 35.79
N ALA A 896 -37.06 -8.81 36.95
CA ALA A 896 -37.29 -10.23 37.10
C ALA A 896 -38.64 -10.51 37.82
N MET A 897 -39.01 -11.76 37.94
CA MET A 897 -40.27 -12.21 38.52
C MET A 897 -40.05 -12.85 39.88
N VAL A 898 -40.95 -12.56 40.80
CA VAL A 898 -41.09 -13.35 42.04
C VAL A 898 -42.28 -14.29 41.92
N SER A 899 -42.05 -15.57 42.07
CA SER A 899 -43.08 -16.60 42.08
C SER A 899 -43.38 -17.01 43.54
N ILE A 900 -44.61 -16.88 43.97
CA ILE A 900 -45.08 -17.24 45.32
C ILE A 900 -45.90 -18.53 45.26
N GLN A 901 -45.55 -19.52 46.06
CA GLN A 901 -46.25 -20.79 46.14
C GLN A 901 -46.63 -21.10 47.58
N LEU A 902 -47.90 -21.29 47.89
CA LEU A 902 -48.34 -21.77 49.22
C LEU A 902 -48.18 -23.31 49.29
N SER A 903 -47.30 -23.77 50.16
CA SER A 903 -47.13 -25.18 50.46
C SER A 903 -48.32 -25.71 51.26
N SER A 904 -49.02 -26.70 50.73
CA SER A 904 -50.09 -27.41 51.47
C SER A 904 -49.41 -28.31 52.49
N THR A 905 -49.47 -27.95 53.77
CA THR A 905 -49.13 -28.90 54.82
C THR A 905 -50.23 -29.97 54.81
N SER A 906 -49.93 -31.19 54.45
CA SER A 906 -50.73 -32.36 54.73
C SER A 906 -50.58 -32.74 56.18
N GLU A 907 -51.48 -32.27 57.08
CA GLU A 907 -51.62 -32.91 58.36
C GLU A 907 -52.20 -34.29 58.13
N GLY A 908 -51.48 -35.29 58.54
CA GLY A 908 -51.90 -36.66 58.68
C GLY A 908 -52.88 -36.84 59.85
N GLY A 909 -54.13 -37.16 59.57
CA GLY A 909 -55.10 -37.60 60.51
C GLY A 909 -55.70 -38.89 60.08
N GLY A 910 -55.33 -39.94 60.83
CA GLY A 910 -55.70 -41.32 60.64
C GLY A 910 -57.16 -41.73 60.81
N ASN A 911 -57.45 -42.70 60.03
CA ASN A 911 -58.12 -43.94 60.43
C ASN A 911 -59.64 -43.98 60.67
N LYS A 912 -60.27 -44.80 59.97
CA LYS A 912 -61.12 -45.93 60.17
C LYS A 912 -62.24 -46.09 59.09
N GLY A 913 -62.16 -46.99 58.27
CA GLY A 913 -62.59 -48.35 58.33
C GLY A 913 -64.05 -48.55 57.98
N LYS A 914 -64.28 -49.44 57.10
CA LYS A 914 -65.44 -50.16 56.60
C LYS A 914 -65.98 -49.73 55.31
N GLY A 915 -65.81 -50.45 54.23
CA GLY A 915 -66.25 -51.80 54.10
C GLY A 915 -67.42 -51.84 53.12
N ASN A 916 -67.25 -52.64 52.15
CA ASN A 916 -68.25 -53.30 51.30
C ASN A 916 -68.66 -52.69 49.95
N SER A 917 -68.15 -53.37 48.96
CA SER A 917 -68.78 -54.12 47.86
C SER A 917 -69.85 -53.37 47.01
N LYS A 918 -69.63 -53.21 45.81
CA LYS A 918 -69.97 -54.00 44.62
C LYS A 918 -69.18 -53.55 43.45
#